data_7cdda800c215114ac56308336a103dc3
#
_entry.id   7cdda800c215114ac56308336a103dc3
#
_cell.length_a   1.000
_cell.length_b   1.000
_cell.length_c   1.000
_cell.angle_alpha   90.00
_cell.angle_beta   90.00
_cell.angle_gamma   90.00
#
_symmetry.space_group_name_H-M   'P 1'
#
loop_
_entity.id
_entity.type
_entity.pdbx_description
1 polymer ?
#
loop_
_entity_poly.entity_id
_entity_poly.type
_entity_poly.pdbx_seq_one_letter_code
_entity_poly.pdbx_strand_id
1 'polypeptide(L)'
;MSRLRHFVGRLVTIGSSLQSRYVRLGDPDFRDEKPFFESAPAHRTLGFYIADVPRFLRWVTFSLVTFPILFSLWVLRAERLPVAYPNDSGMHLQMTAFASSLFSMGTSPLDHWYPYLSLGSPFFVDYQSFSAILTGIVGHYFGVAQVYAWSLYLLLALWPLCVYWSTRLLGWSRLTAAFAAFFAPLLFSTHGHGFEYKSYLWVGNGLWSQMFAMWTLPLAWGFTWRYINSRRNFFWALLFVSLTVAFHFLTAYMAVAAIGVWVLVRPSRIVERLWRAAVLGVGVGLATAWVTLPLVIQNKWLAVNVFQVGTTINNSYGGGQVFSWLFHGDIYDAKRLPEITALVFIGAIICLAKARHDLRARAVLVMWAVSLIFFSGRPTFSFLLNLIPGSAGILFQRYISEVQLTGLVLAGIGLVGIARVVVAFVYDGLRLHESKYRQSRAATAVVLVLVTTIVLSLSSLNEMKHYAHRSAYWIARQQRADTRQGARINSLIAMAESRGGGRIYAGMPSNWGQNFTVGAVPVFIYLEQAGLDLGLPGIDAVGFTLRTSGTMTVPECYFDQSNPGDYTAFGIRWLLLPSTMRPPVRATLVARHGKFALWRSPNYGIFHVVQTSGVINATGSTIGINTSAFLRGNDIIKRVYPLLSFNGDPTPTPTLAPGEALPVNAGGYVRSQRNHLVNGEASATVTINHTSVVLLSAAFEPGWHVTVDGQPASIEILAPSLVGVKVGPGVHHVVFEWRGFPRYDVLYTISLAMFAGAGYVAWRDRRRRLTA
;
A
#
# COMPACT_ATOMS: atom_id res chain seq x y z
N MET A 1 -31.97 29.30 21.65
CA MET A 1 -32.62 28.35 20.70
C MET A 1 -33.51 29.03 19.65
N SER A 2 -34.27 30.07 19.96
CA SER A 2 -35.14 30.77 18.96
C SER A 2 -34.34 31.46 17.87
N ARG A 3 -33.23 32.13 18.19
CA ARG A 3 -32.34 32.80 17.21
C ARG A 3 -31.64 31.83 16.25
N LEU A 4 -31.31 30.64 16.73
CA LEU A 4 -30.69 29.58 15.89
C LEU A 4 -31.70 28.98 14.89
N ARG A 5 -32.95 28.76 15.31
CA ARG A 5 -34.05 28.35 14.43
C ARG A 5 -34.36 29.42 13.39
N HIS A 6 -34.30 30.70 13.74
CA HIS A 6 -34.50 31.81 12.79
C HIS A 6 -33.33 31.91 11.76
N PHE A 7 -32.10 31.69 12.22
CA PHE A 7 -30.90 31.65 11.35
C PHE A 7 -30.94 30.46 10.40
N VAL A 8 -31.23 29.26 10.90
CA VAL A 8 -31.38 28.05 10.06
C VAL A 8 -32.58 28.19 9.13
N GLY A 9 -33.72 28.76 9.62
CA GLY A 9 -34.90 29.05 8.79
C GLY A 9 -34.58 30.03 7.65
N ARG A 10 -33.78 31.07 7.88
CA ARG A 10 -33.35 32.01 6.85
C ARG A 10 -32.37 31.36 5.85
N LEU A 11 -31.43 30.49 6.32
CA LEU A 11 -30.56 29.72 5.42
C LEU A 11 -31.37 28.79 4.52
N VAL A 12 -32.41 28.14 5.06
CA VAL A 12 -33.30 27.27 4.30
C VAL A 12 -34.18 28.10 3.33
N THR A 13 -34.65 29.29 3.71
CA THR A 13 -35.46 30.16 2.86
C THR A 13 -34.64 30.82 1.75
N ILE A 14 -33.38 31.21 2.02
CA ILE A 14 -32.43 31.67 0.99
C ILE A 14 -32.12 30.51 0.05
N GLY A 15 -31.91 29.30 0.58
CA GLY A 15 -31.77 28.06 -0.20
C GLY A 15 -32.98 27.79 -1.11
N SER A 16 -34.21 27.97 -0.63
CA SER A 16 -35.45 27.70 -1.37
C SER A 16 -35.79 28.78 -2.41
N SER A 17 -35.52 30.05 -2.15
CA SER A 17 -35.74 31.14 -3.12
C SER A 17 -34.71 31.08 -4.29
N LEU A 18 -33.51 30.61 -4.02
CA LEU A 18 -32.53 30.24 -5.07
C LEU A 18 -32.94 28.96 -5.82
N GLN A 19 -33.67 28.07 -5.16
CA GLN A 19 -34.12 26.78 -5.68
C GLN A 19 -35.25 26.89 -6.71
N SER A 20 -36.18 27.82 -6.53
CA SER A 20 -37.34 28.00 -7.45
C SER A 20 -36.93 28.51 -8.85
N ARG A 21 -35.72 29.07 -9.00
CA ARG A 21 -35.16 29.51 -10.29
C ARG A 21 -34.28 28.43 -10.96
N TYR A 22 -33.95 27.33 -10.28
CA TYR A 22 -33.09 26.24 -10.77
C TYR A 22 -33.78 24.93 -11.10
N VAL A 23 -35.13 24.85 -11.01
CA VAL A 23 -35.93 23.60 -11.16
C VAL A 23 -36.20 23.21 -12.61
N ARG A 24 -35.44 23.66 -13.61
CA ARG A 24 -35.46 23.03 -14.92
C ARG A 24 -34.10 22.47 -15.30
N LEU A 25 -33.64 21.50 -14.52
CA LEU A 25 -32.54 20.63 -14.89
C LEU A 25 -33.09 19.21 -15.09
N GLY A 26 -33.79 19.03 -16.21
CA GLY A 26 -33.93 17.72 -16.81
C GLY A 26 -32.56 17.32 -17.36
N ASP A 27 -32.18 16.10 -17.10
CA ASP A 27 -31.00 15.35 -17.51
C ASP A 27 -29.66 15.84 -16.94
N PRO A 28 -28.90 14.96 -16.24
CA PRO A 28 -27.60 15.29 -15.72
C PRO A 28 -26.56 15.23 -16.83
N ASP A 29 -26.68 16.02 -17.85
CA ASP A 29 -25.53 16.43 -18.61
C ASP A 29 -24.60 17.12 -17.63
N PHE A 30 -23.36 16.63 -17.54
CA PHE A 30 -22.27 17.22 -16.74
C PHE A 30 -21.89 18.61 -17.31
N ARG A 31 -22.89 19.48 -17.45
CA ARG A 31 -22.63 20.89 -17.68
C ARG A 31 -22.03 21.40 -16.40
N ASP A 32 -20.89 22.06 -16.53
CA ASP A 32 -20.32 22.85 -15.43
C ASP A 32 -21.46 23.61 -14.77
N GLU A 33 -21.52 23.64 -13.43
CA GLU A 33 -22.38 24.61 -12.72
C GLU A 33 -22.17 25.94 -13.44
N LYS A 34 -23.25 26.57 -13.92
CA LYS A 34 -23.12 27.91 -14.48
C LYS A 34 -22.27 28.72 -13.53
N PRO A 35 -21.26 29.46 -14.03
CA PRO A 35 -20.42 30.25 -13.15
C PRO A 35 -21.31 31.03 -12.17
N PHE A 36 -20.89 31.10 -10.92
CA PHE A 36 -21.62 31.75 -9.82
C PHE A 36 -22.24 33.11 -10.20
N PHE A 37 -21.63 33.80 -11.18
CA PHE A 37 -22.03 35.11 -11.70
C PHE A 37 -22.92 35.09 -12.96
N GLU A 38 -23.15 33.97 -13.64
CA GLU A 38 -24.06 33.84 -14.76
C GLU A 38 -25.55 33.78 -14.41
N SER A 39 -25.88 33.63 -13.12
CA SER A 39 -27.26 33.49 -12.64
C SER A 39 -27.94 34.81 -12.28
N ALA A 40 -27.28 35.96 -12.45
CA ALA A 40 -27.91 37.27 -12.32
C ALA A 40 -28.64 37.64 -13.63
N PRO A 41 -29.89 38.19 -13.58
CA PRO A 41 -30.58 38.61 -14.82
C PRO A 41 -29.76 39.63 -15.54
N ALA A 42 -29.42 39.34 -16.81
CA ALA A 42 -28.64 40.19 -17.68
C ALA A 42 -29.47 41.42 -18.11
N HIS A 43 -29.28 42.53 -17.47
CA HIS A 43 -29.62 43.82 -18.07
C HIS A 43 -28.49 44.22 -19.08
N ARG A 44 -28.87 44.60 -20.28
CA ARG A 44 -28.02 44.81 -21.49
C ARG A 44 -26.89 45.84 -21.38
N THR A 45 -26.69 46.48 -20.24
CA THR A 45 -25.65 47.50 -19.99
C THR A 45 -24.37 46.95 -19.32
N LEU A 46 -24.31 45.65 -19.02
CA LEU A 46 -23.24 45.00 -18.23
C LEU A 46 -22.14 44.29 -19.09
N GLY A 47 -22.16 44.39 -20.40
CA GLY A 47 -21.31 43.62 -21.31
C GLY A 47 -19.81 43.77 -21.13
N PHE A 48 -19.31 44.89 -20.59
CA PHE A 48 -17.88 45.17 -20.48
C PHE A 48 -17.23 44.58 -19.18
N TYR A 49 -18.00 44.48 -18.11
CA TYR A 49 -17.45 44.07 -16.79
C TYR A 49 -17.63 42.58 -16.46
N ILE A 50 -18.50 41.86 -17.14
CA ILE A 50 -18.69 40.39 -16.95
C ILE A 50 -17.54 39.57 -17.53
N ALA A 51 -16.81 40.09 -18.50
CA ALA A 51 -15.70 39.43 -19.15
C ALA A 51 -14.49 39.18 -18.21
N ASP A 52 -14.27 40.01 -17.20
CA ASP A 52 -13.09 39.95 -16.34
C ASP A 52 -13.28 39.05 -15.07
N VAL A 53 -14.50 38.89 -14.59
CA VAL A 53 -14.79 38.05 -13.42
C VAL A 53 -14.48 36.56 -13.69
N PRO A 54 -14.83 35.96 -14.85
CA PRO A 54 -14.44 34.60 -15.17
C PRO A 54 -12.93 34.42 -15.28
N ARG A 55 -12.20 35.42 -15.74
CA ARG A 55 -10.72 35.42 -15.83
C ARG A 55 -10.11 35.45 -14.41
N PHE A 56 -10.58 36.35 -13.56
CA PHE A 56 -10.15 36.43 -12.16
C PHE A 56 -10.35 35.10 -11.42
N LEU A 57 -11.52 34.46 -11.51
CA LEU A 57 -11.79 33.17 -10.89
C LEU A 57 -10.90 32.05 -11.47
N ARG A 58 -10.52 32.11 -12.74
CA ARG A 58 -9.54 31.17 -13.32
C ARG A 58 -8.18 31.34 -12.68
N TRP A 59 -7.71 32.58 -12.51
CA TRP A 59 -6.44 32.85 -11.84
C TRP A 59 -6.46 32.45 -10.38
N VAL A 60 -7.55 32.74 -9.64
CA VAL A 60 -7.74 32.27 -8.25
C VAL A 60 -7.70 30.74 -8.19
N THR A 61 -8.42 30.06 -9.07
CA THR A 61 -8.41 28.59 -9.13
C THR A 61 -7.01 28.05 -9.41
N PHE A 62 -6.32 28.63 -10.38
CA PHE A 62 -4.95 28.25 -10.72
C PHE A 62 -4.00 28.44 -9.53
N SER A 63 -4.05 29.59 -8.87
CA SER A 63 -3.22 29.90 -7.71
C SER A 63 -3.49 28.95 -6.53
N LEU A 64 -4.75 28.67 -6.22
CA LEU A 64 -5.14 27.75 -5.15
C LEU A 64 -4.67 26.30 -5.38
N VAL A 65 -4.53 25.87 -6.63
CA VAL A 65 -3.99 24.54 -6.96
C VAL A 65 -2.47 24.55 -7.02
N THR A 66 -1.89 25.60 -7.61
CA THR A 66 -0.45 25.67 -7.86
C THR A 66 0.33 25.96 -6.58
N PHE A 67 -0.18 26.83 -5.70
CA PHE A 67 0.50 27.21 -4.47
C PHE A 67 0.81 26.00 -3.57
N PRO A 68 -0.16 25.14 -3.18
CA PRO A 68 0.14 23.99 -2.31
C PRO A 68 1.11 22.99 -2.95
N ILE A 69 1.07 22.86 -4.28
CA ILE A 69 2.02 22.02 -5.02
C ILE A 69 3.43 22.58 -4.94
N LEU A 70 3.61 23.87 -5.31
CA LEU A 70 4.93 24.51 -5.26
C LEU A 70 5.47 24.56 -3.83
N PHE A 71 4.61 24.83 -2.84
CA PHE A 71 4.96 24.79 -1.43
C PHE A 71 5.43 23.40 -1.02
N SER A 72 4.66 22.34 -1.38
CA SER A 72 5.03 20.94 -1.08
C SER A 72 6.33 20.54 -1.77
N LEU A 73 6.51 20.88 -3.06
CA LEU A 73 7.78 20.66 -3.77
C LEU A 73 8.96 21.34 -3.08
N TRP A 74 8.77 22.53 -2.55
CA TRP A 74 9.82 23.26 -1.86
C TRP A 74 10.14 22.65 -0.48
N VAL A 75 9.12 22.36 0.34
CA VAL A 75 9.36 21.88 1.71
C VAL A 75 9.82 20.41 1.73
N LEU A 76 9.31 19.57 0.83
CA LEU A 76 9.63 18.14 0.76
C LEU A 76 10.89 17.83 -0.06
N ARG A 77 11.62 18.81 -0.56
CA ARG A 77 12.76 18.59 -1.47
C ARG A 77 13.85 17.64 -0.94
N ALA A 78 13.93 17.41 0.37
CA ALA A 78 14.86 16.44 0.93
C ALA A 78 14.43 14.98 0.69
N GLU A 79 13.13 14.71 0.57
CA GLU A 79 12.59 13.36 0.34
C GLU A 79 13.07 12.72 -0.98
N ARG A 80 13.55 13.51 -1.94
CA ARG A 80 14.16 13.05 -3.19
C ARG A 80 15.57 12.48 -3.05
N LEU A 81 16.16 12.59 -1.87
CA LEU A 81 17.53 12.14 -1.61
C LEU A 81 17.49 10.67 -1.18
N PRO A 82 18.19 9.78 -1.88
CA PRO A 82 18.25 8.37 -1.49
C PRO A 82 18.97 8.19 -0.16
N VAL A 83 18.40 7.37 0.69
CA VAL A 83 18.93 6.95 1.98
C VAL A 83 18.53 5.51 2.25
N ALA A 84 19.14 4.86 3.22
CA ALA A 84 18.58 3.64 3.78
C ALA A 84 17.28 3.98 4.53
N TYR A 85 16.20 3.31 4.17
CA TYR A 85 14.88 3.55 4.74
C TYR A 85 14.65 2.66 5.95
N PRO A 86 14.01 3.17 7.00
CA PRO A 86 13.54 2.33 8.09
C PRO A 86 12.30 1.55 7.69
N ASN A 87 12.07 0.40 8.34
CA ASN A 87 10.86 -0.38 8.24
C ASN A 87 10.52 -0.85 6.80
N ASP A 88 9.25 -0.93 6.43
CA ASP A 88 8.74 -1.54 5.19
C ASP A 88 9.33 -0.96 3.90
N SER A 89 9.74 0.30 3.91
CA SER A 89 10.34 0.92 2.72
C SER A 89 11.69 0.33 2.34
N GLY A 90 12.42 -0.24 3.29
CA GLY A 90 13.65 -0.99 2.98
C GLY A 90 13.36 -2.17 2.06
N MET A 91 12.34 -2.95 2.41
CA MET A 91 11.89 -4.07 1.60
C MET A 91 11.31 -3.62 0.25
N HIS A 92 10.49 -2.56 0.21
CA HIS A 92 9.98 -2.04 -1.06
C HIS A 92 11.10 -1.60 -2.01
N LEU A 93 12.16 -1.01 -1.46
CA LEU A 93 13.35 -0.65 -2.24
C LEU A 93 14.06 -1.91 -2.77
N GLN A 94 14.21 -2.95 -1.96
CA GLN A 94 14.79 -4.23 -2.38
C GLN A 94 13.93 -4.90 -3.46
N MET A 95 12.59 -4.95 -3.31
CA MET A 95 11.69 -5.43 -4.37
C MET A 95 11.89 -4.66 -5.68
N THR A 96 12.00 -3.33 -5.59
CA THR A 96 12.21 -2.47 -6.76
C THR A 96 13.53 -2.80 -7.46
N ALA A 97 14.58 -3.06 -6.69
CA ALA A 97 15.88 -3.44 -7.23
C ALA A 97 15.88 -4.83 -7.87
N PHE A 98 15.20 -5.78 -7.21
CA PHE A 98 15.02 -7.12 -7.76
C PHE A 98 14.23 -7.09 -9.08
N ALA A 99 13.13 -6.31 -9.14
CA ALA A 99 12.37 -6.10 -10.37
C ALA A 99 13.24 -5.46 -11.47
N SER A 100 14.10 -4.51 -11.12
CA SER A 100 15.04 -3.86 -12.05
C SER A 100 16.06 -4.85 -12.60
N SER A 101 16.62 -5.72 -11.77
CA SER A 101 17.58 -6.74 -12.19
C SER A 101 16.95 -7.77 -13.14
N LEU A 102 15.74 -8.24 -12.82
CA LEU A 102 15.01 -9.17 -13.69
C LEU A 102 14.61 -8.53 -15.02
N PHE A 103 14.21 -7.26 -15.01
CA PHE A 103 13.95 -6.52 -16.24
C PHE A 103 15.19 -6.44 -17.15
N SER A 104 16.38 -6.22 -16.59
CA SER A 104 17.63 -6.23 -17.35
C SER A 104 17.95 -7.58 -17.98
N MET A 105 17.44 -8.67 -17.40
CA MET A 105 17.56 -10.04 -17.93
C MET A 105 16.43 -10.41 -18.90
N GLY A 106 15.48 -9.50 -19.15
CA GLY A 106 14.32 -9.75 -20.02
C GLY A 106 13.26 -10.66 -19.39
N THR A 107 13.23 -10.80 -18.07
CA THR A 107 12.33 -11.71 -17.35
C THR A 107 11.33 -10.97 -16.49
N SER A 108 10.18 -11.58 -16.23
CA SER A 108 9.11 -10.99 -15.42
C SER A 108 9.29 -11.29 -13.93
N PRO A 109 9.27 -10.30 -13.04
CA PRO A 109 9.33 -10.55 -11.59
C PRO A 109 8.18 -11.41 -11.04
N LEU A 110 7.03 -11.43 -11.70
CA LEU A 110 5.86 -12.20 -11.28
C LEU A 110 6.07 -13.71 -11.40
N ASP A 111 7.00 -14.12 -12.25
CA ASP A 111 7.29 -15.54 -12.51
C ASP A 111 8.64 -15.96 -11.91
N HIS A 112 9.06 -15.28 -10.83
CA HIS A 112 10.33 -15.54 -10.17
C HIS A 112 10.20 -15.76 -8.68
N TRP A 113 11.05 -16.64 -8.17
CA TRP A 113 11.26 -16.82 -6.74
C TRP A 113 11.97 -15.60 -6.17
N TYR A 114 11.39 -15.02 -5.11
CA TYR A 114 12.01 -13.92 -4.36
C TYR A 114 12.69 -14.49 -3.12
N PRO A 115 14.02 -14.59 -3.05
CA PRO A 115 14.71 -15.41 -2.04
C PRO A 115 14.99 -14.70 -0.72
N TYR A 116 14.67 -13.41 -0.60
CA TYR A 116 15.24 -12.55 0.45
C TYR A 116 14.44 -12.43 1.75
N LEU A 117 13.16 -12.77 1.76
CA LEU A 117 12.31 -12.67 2.93
C LEU A 117 11.72 -14.03 3.28
N SER A 118 11.65 -14.35 4.58
CA SER A 118 10.98 -15.55 5.10
C SER A 118 11.43 -16.83 4.38
N LEU A 119 12.72 -16.97 4.12
CA LEU A 119 13.36 -18.05 3.35
C LEU A 119 12.91 -18.15 1.89
N GLY A 120 12.33 -17.08 1.36
CA GLY A 120 11.84 -16.96 0.01
C GLY A 120 10.35 -17.25 -0.15
N SER A 121 9.77 -16.68 -1.20
CA SER A 121 8.37 -16.86 -1.59
C SER A 121 8.12 -16.33 -3.01
N PRO A 122 6.98 -16.61 -3.66
CA PRO A 122 6.53 -15.91 -4.86
C PRO A 122 6.02 -14.51 -4.54
N PHE A 123 6.84 -13.70 -3.90
CA PHE A 123 6.45 -12.47 -3.20
C PHE A 123 5.80 -11.44 -4.12
N PHE A 124 6.15 -11.41 -5.41
CA PHE A 124 5.50 -10.52 -6.39
C PHE A 124 4.07 -10.94 -6.76
N VAL A 125 3.70 -12.18 -6.49
CA VAL A 125 2.34 -12.70 -6.64
C VAL A 125 1.53 -12.48 -5.37
N ASP A 126 2.12 -12.76 -4.23
CA ASP A 126 1.45 -12.74 -2.92
C ASP A 126 1.24 -11.32 -2.37
N TYR A 127 1.95 -10.35 -2.92
CA TYR A 127 1.95 -8.97 -2.47
C TYR A 127 1.67 -7.99 -3.62
N GLN A 128 1.22 -6.77 -3.30
CA GLN A 128 1.00 -5.69 -4.26
C GLN A 128 2.33 -5.19 -4.86
N SER A 129 2.73 -5.75 -5.97
CA SER A 129 4.07 -5.61 -6.55
C SER A 129 4.17 -4.60 -7.70
N PHE A 130 3.05 -4.15 -8.28
CA PHE A 130 3.07 -3.35 -9.50
C PHE A 130 3.82 -2.01 -9.34
N SER A 131 3.76 -1.39 -8.17
CA SER A 131 4.57 -0.20 -7.85
C SER A 131 6.07 -0.49 -7.93
N ALA A 132 6.52 -1.63 -7.38
CA ALA A 132 7.92 -2.05 -7.42
C ALA A 132 8.37 -2.39 -8.86
N ILE A 133 7.52 -3.07 -9.62
CA ILE A 133 7.79 -3.40 -11.03
C ILE A 133 7.94 -2.12 -11.85
N LEU A 134 6.96 -1.21 -11.78
CA LEU A 134 6.97 0.04 -12.54
C LEU A 134 8.19 0.91 -12.18
N THR A 135 8.46 1.07 -10.88
CA THR A 135 9.59 1.86 -10.40
C THR A 135 10.92 1.17 -10.72
N GLY A 136 10.98 -0.17 -10.70
CA GLY A 136 12.15 -0.95 -11.07
C GLY A 136 12.52 -0.81 -12.56
N ILE A 137 11.53 -0.82 -13.45
CA ILE A 137 11.73 -0.56 -14.89
C ILE A 137 12.35 0.83 -15.11
N VAL A 138 11.78 1.85 -14.47
CA VAL A 138 12.34 3.22 -14.57
C VAL A 138 13.69 3.31 -13.87
N GLY A 139 13.85 2.63 -12.75
CA GLY A 139 15.09 2.56 -11.97
C GLY A 139 16.25 1.91 -12.69
N HIS A 140 15.97 1.01 -13.62
CA HIS A 140 16.98 0.43 -14.49
C HIS A 140 17.78 1.50 -15.28
N TYR A 141 17.09 2.57 -15.72
CA TYR A 141 17.71 3.64 -16.52
C TYR A 141 18.26 4.79 -15.68
N PHE A 142 17.68 5.07 -14.52
CA PHE A 142 17.98 6.29 -13.73
C PHE A 142 18.51 6.00 -12.32
N GLY A 143 18.77 4.73 -12.01
CA GLY A 143 19.18 4.30 -10.67
C GLY A 143 18.00 4.04 -9.74
N VAL A 144 17.94 2.83 -9.18
CA VAL A 144 16.79 2.33 -8.40
C VAL A 144 16.52 3.19 -7.17
N ALA A 145 17.54 3.42 -6.34
CA ALA A 145 17.39 4.20 -5.11
C ALA A 145 16.97 5.66 -5.41
N GLN A 146 17.49 6.24 -6.48
CA GLN A 146 17.15 7.59 -6.89
C GLN A 146 15.69 7.66 -7.35
N VAL A 147 15.24 6.75 -8.21
CA VAL A 147 13.84 6.74 -8.71
C VAL A 147 12.87 6.44 -7.57
N TYR A 148 13.22 5.56 -6.64
CA TYR A 148 12.42 5.29 -5.46
C TYR A 148 12.21 6.56 -4.61
N ALA A 149 13.29 7.28 -4.29
CA ALA A 149 13.22 8.53 -3.54
C ALA A 149 12.41 9.61 -4.29
N TRP A 150 12.58 9.74 -5.60
CA TRP A 150 11.79 10.66 -6.42
C TRP A 150 10.31 10.28 -6.46
N SER A 151 9.96 8.99 -6.42
CA SER A 151 8.57 8.56 -6.35
C SER A 151 7.90 9.01 -5.05
N LEU A 152 8.57 8.85 -3.89
CA LEU A 152 8.09 9.38 -2.61
C LEU A 152 7.85 10.89 -2.69
N TYR A 153 8.85 11.64 -3.14
CA TYR A 153 8.79 13.10 -3.24
C TYR A 153 7.65 13.59 -4.14
N LEU A 154 7.57 13.06 -5.36
CA LEU A 154 6.58 13.53 -6.34
C LEU A 154 5.16 13.11 -5.98
N LEU A 155 4.94 11.88 -5.51
CA LEU A 155 3.63 11.42 -5.11
C LEU A 155 3.07 12.24 -3.94
N LEU A 156 3.89 12.56 -2.93
CA LEU A 156 3.50 13.43 -1.82
C LEU A 156 3.22 14.86 -2.28
N ALA A 157 4.13 15.45 -3.08
CA ALA A 157 4.04 16.87 -3.44
C ALA A 157 2.93 17.18 -4.45
N LEU A 158 2.64 16.26 -5.37
CA LEU A 158 1.68 16.47 -6.45
C LEU A 158 0.28 15.91 -6.14
N TRP A 159 0.05 15.28 -4.99
CA TRP A 159 -1.26 14.71 -4.63
C TRP A 159 -2.43 15.71 -4.71
N PRO A 160 -2.27 17.01 -4.43
CA PRO A 160 -3.33 18.00 -4.62
C PRO A 160 -3.95 17.99 -6.03
N LEU A 161 -3.19 17.60 -7.06
CA LEU A 161 -3.72 17.47 -8.44
C LEU A 161 -4.79 16.38 -8.54
N CYS A 162 -4.58 15.23 -7.89
CA CYS A 162 -5.53 14.13 -7.93
C CYS A 162 -6.82 14.50 -7.20
N VAL A 163 -6.72 15.20 -6.07
CA VAL A 163 -7.87 15.74 -5.33
C VAL A 163 -8.65 16.74 -6.19
N TYR A 164 -7.95 17.66 -6.86
CA TYR A 164 -8.58 18.61 -7.77
C TYR A 164 -9.35 17.90 -8.88
N TRP A 165 -8.67 17.01 -9.62
CA TRP A 165 -9.29 16.34 -10.77
C TRP A 165 -10.42 15.40 -10.34
N SER A 166 -10.28 14.69 -9.23
CA SER A 166 -11.37 13.86 -8.68
C SER A 166 -12.62 14.69 -8.41
N THR A 167 -12.46 15.80 -7.69
CA THR A 167 -13.57 16.70 -7.35
C THR A 167 -14.23 17.28 -8.61
N ARG A 168 -13.43 17.60 -9.64
CA ARG A 168 -13.95 18.03 -10.96
C ARG A 168 -14.70 16.93 -11.69
N LEU A 169 -14.17 15.70 -11.66
CA LEU A 169 -14.80 14.54 -12.29
C LEU A 169 -16.14 14.17 -11.63
N LEU A 170 -16.25 14.37 -10.31
CA LEU A 170 -17.51 14.22 -9.59
C LEU A 170 -18.53 15.31 -9.93
N GLY A 171 -18.16 16.33 -10.71
CA GLY A 171 -19.05 17.38 -11.23
C GLY A 171 -19.12 18.64 -10.37
N TRP A 172 -18.20 18.82 -9.42
CA TRP A 172 -18.13 20.03 -8.61
C TRP A 172 -17.44 21.19 -9.32
N SER A 173 -17.68 22.42 -8.88
CA SER A 173 -17.12 23.63 -9.48
C SER A 173 -15.58 23.66 -9.44
N ARG A 174 -14.95 24.44 -10.31
CA ARG A 174 -13.50 24.64 -10.31
C ARG A 174 -13.00 25.18 -8.98
N LEU A 175 -13.75 26.11 -8.38
CA LEU A 175 -13.40 26.72 -7.10
C LEU A 175 -13.50 25.71 -5.96
N THR A 176 -14.58 24.90 -5.91
CA THR A 176 -14.73 23.81 -4.93
C THR A 176 -13.55 22.84 -5.01
N ALA A 177 -13.17 22.43 -6.22
CA ALA A 177 -12.05 21.53 -6.45
C ALA A 177 -10.70 22.16 -6.05
N ALA A 178 -10.53 23.45 -6.31
CA ALA A 178 -9.31 24.17 -5.96
C ALA A 178 -9.12 24.29 -4.45
N PHE A 179 -10.19 24.54 -3.69
CA PHE A 179 -10.12 24.55 -2.23
C PHE A 179 -9.88 23.16 -1.66
N ALA A 180 -10.52 22.12 -2.20
CA ALA A 180 -10.22 20.74 -1.78
C ALA A 180 -8.74 20.40 -1.99
N ALA A 181 -8.16 20.80 -3.13
CA ALA A 181 -6.74 20.62 -3.42
C ALA A 181 -5.83 21.48 -2.52
N PHE A 182 -6.25 22.69 -2.18
CA PHE A 182 -5.51 23.60 -1.30
C PHE A 182 -5.35 23.00 0.11
N PHE A 183 -6.39 22.40 0.65
CA PHE A 183 -6.35 21.78 1.98
C PHE A 183 -5.65 20.42 1.99
N ALA A 184 -5.42 19.78 0.85
CA ALA A 184 -4.86 18.43 0.79
C ALA A 184 -3.53 18.28 1.54
N PRO A 185 -2.49 19.13 1.37
CA PRO A 185 -1.25 19.01 2.12
C PRO A 185 -1.34 19.56 3.57
N LEU A 186 -2.46 20.16 3.95
CA LEU A 186 -2.65 20.74 5.28
C LEU A 186 -3.30 19.77 6.26
N LEU A 187 -3.69 18.59 5.83
CA LEU A 187 -4.21 17.54 6.70
C LEU A 187 -3.19 17.17 7.76
N PHE A 188 -3.67 16.95 8.97
CA PHE A 188 -2.87 16.36 10.04
C PHE A 188 -3.76 15.49 10.93
N SER A 189 -3.35 14.23 11.12
CA SER A 189 -3.99 13.29 12.04
C SER A 189 -2.98 12.71 13.02
N THR A 190 -3.45 12.17 14.14
CA THR A 190 -2.59 11.46 15.09
C THR A 190 -2.23 10.04 14.64
N HIS A 191 -2.92 9.51 13.61
CA HIS A 191 -2.87 8.11 13.21
C HIS A 191 -2.00 7.82 12.00
N GLY A 192 -1.66 8.82 11.21
CA GLY A 192 -0.54 8.83 10.29
C GLY A 192 -0.52 7.78 9.16
N HIS A 193 -1.67 7.36 8.61
CA HIS A 193 -1.73 6.37 7.53
C HIS A 193 -2.20 6.92 6.17
N GLY A 194 -2.32 8.23 6.05
CA GLY A 194 -2.71 8.94 4.83
C GLY A 194 -1.62 9.85 4.28
N PHE A 195 -2.02 10.82 3.44
CA PHE A 195 -1.11 11.80 2.83
C PHE A 195 -0.80 13.00 3.73
N GLU A 196 -1.34 13.02 4.93
CA GLU A 196 -1.05 14.06 5.91
C GLU A 196 0.43 14.12 6.24
N TYR A 197 0.94 15.32 6.47
CA TYR A 197 2.31 15.47 6.95
C TYR A 197 2.48 14.79 8.32
N LYS A 198 3.70 14.30 8.59
CA LYS A 198 4.01 13.43 9.73
C LYS A 198 3.36 12.04 9.63
N SER A 199 2.80 11.65 8.49
CA SER A 199 2.30 10.30 8.30
C SER A 199 3.44 9.29 8.16
N TYR A 200 3.06 8.01 8.21
CA TYR A 200 3.96 6.89 7.99
C TYR A 200 4.57 6.86 6.57
N LEU A 201 3.98 7.60 5.61
CA LEU A 201 4.50 7.78 4.25
C LEU A 201 5.73 8.69 4.20
N TRP A 202 5.80 9.68 5.09
CA TRP A 202 6.88 10.64 5.09
C TRP A 202 8.17 10.01 5.62
N VAL A 203 9.30 10.46 5.10
CA VAL A 203 10.62 9.89 5.38
C VAL A 203 10.75 8.43 4.91
N GLY A 204 9.76 7.92 4.15
CA GLY A 204 9.81 6.56 3.64
C GLY A 204 9.73 5.47 4.70
N ASN A 205 8.91 5.64 5.73
CA ASN A 205 8.73 4.59 6.75
C ASN A 205 7.97 3.36 6.21
N GLY A 206 7.06 3.55 5.25
CA GLY A 206 6.28 2.47 4.67
C GLY A 206 5.07 2.95 3.88
N LEU A 207 4.10 2.06 3.62
CA LEU A 207 2.88 2.32 2.85
C LEU A 207 3.13 2.85 1.42
N TRP A 208 4.30 2.60 0.87
CA TRP A 208 4.72 3.16 -0.41
C TRP A 208 3.82 2.72 -1.59
N SER A 209 3.41 1.46 -1.68
CA SER A 209 2.46 0.98 -2.68
C SER A 209 1.06 1.62 -2.53
N GLN A 210 0.64 1.89 -1.29
CA GLN A 210 -0.59 2.63 -1.01
C GLN A 210 -0.56 4.05 -1.60
N MET A 211 0.60 4.73 -1.64
CA MET A 211 0.72 6.06 -2.27
C MET A 211 0.30 6.04 -3.74
N PHE A 212 0.79 5.06 -4.51
CA PHE A 212 0.40 4.91 -5.92
C PHE A 212 -1.11 4.69 -6.06
N ALA A 213 -1.68 3.83 -5.22
CA ALA A 213 -3.12 3.57 -5.24
C ALA A 213 -3.94 4.80 -4.81
N MET A 214 -3.49 5.57 -3.84
CA MET A 214 -4.14 6.82 -3.42
C MET A 214 -4.05 7.93 -4.47
N TRP A 215 -3.15 7.81 -5.46
CA TRP A 215 -3.15 8.65 -6.66
C TRP A 215 -4.21 8.22 -7.68
N THR A 216 -4.39 6.92 -7.86
CA THR A 216 -5.34 6.36 -8.83
C THR A 216 -6.76 6.30 -8.30
N LEU A 217 -6.97 6.08 -7.00
CA LEU A 217 -8.29 5.97 -6.36
C LEU A 217 -9.18 7.21 -6.59
N PRO A 218 -8.72 8.46 -6.36
CA PRO A 218 -9.55 9.64 -6.60
C PRO A 218 -10.01 9.74 -8.07
N LEU A 219 -9.13 9.38 -8.99
CA LEU A 219 -9.44 9.36 -10.42
C LEU A 219 -10.38 8.20 -10.77
N ALA A 220 -10.20 7.03 -10.15
CA ALA A 220 -11.12 5.91 -10.26
C ALA A 220 -12.53 6.32 -9.81
N TRP A 221 -12.68 7.00 -8.66
CA TRP A 221 -13.96 7.52 -8.19
C TRP A 221 -14.62 8.46 -9.20
N GLY A 222 -13.85 9.42 -9.70
CA GLY A 222 -14.37 10.41 -10.65
C GLY A 222 -14.77 9.80 -11.99
N PHE A 223 -13.94 8.93 -12.57
CA PHE A 223 -14.24 8.31 -13.88
C PHE A 223 -15.33 7.24 -13.79
N THR A 224 -15.38 6.45 -12.71
CA THR A 224 -16.48 5.51 -12.48
C THR A 224 -17.80 6.24 -12.24
N TRP A 225 -17.80 7.37 -11.52
CA TRP A 225 -18.95 8.24 -11.38
C TRP A 225 -19.51 8.66 -12.75
N ARG A 226 -18.65 9.14 -13.65
CA ARG A 226 -19.05 9.54 -15.00
C ARG A 226 -19.53 8.36 -15.83
N TYR A 227 -18.86 7.21 -15.74
CA TYR A 227 -19.28 6.03 -16.49
C TYR A 227 -20.64 5.50 -16.03
N ILE A 228 -20.83 5.32 -14.73
CA ILE A 228 -22.08 4.79 -14.17
C ILE A 228 -23.26 5.72 -14.46
N ASN A 229 -23.05 7.04 -14.48
CA ASN A 229 -24.13 8.01 -14.72
C ASN A 229 -24.41 8.25 -16.21
N SER A 230 -23.39 8.29 -17.07
CA SER A 230 -23.54 8.78 -18.45
C SER A 230 -22.98 7.87 -19.54
N ARG A 231 -22.48 6.65 -19.19
CA ARG A 231 -21.73 5.74 -20.10
C ARG A 231 -20.45 6.33 -20.69
N ARG A 232 -20.05 7.53 -20.28
CA ARG A 232 -18.84 8.20 -20.79
C ARG A 232 -17.63 7.75 -19.97
N ASN A 233 -16.45 7.74 -20.61
CA ASN A 233 -15.17 7.48 -19.95
C ASN A 233 -14.98 6.03 -19.46
N PHE A 234 -15.55 5.02 -20.11
CA PHE A 234 -15.36 3.61 -19.76
C PHE A 234 -13.87 3.25 -19.69
N PHE A 235 -13.08 3.60 -20.72
CA PHE A 235 -11.64 3.36 -20.76
C PHE A 235 -10.90 3.90 -19.53
N TRP A 236 -11.18 5.15 -19.16
CA TRP A 236 -10.53 5.78 -18.01
C TRP A 236 -11.01 5.18 -16.67
N ALA A 237 -12.28 4.81 -16.57
CA ALA A 237 -12.81 4.10 -15.41
C ALA A 237 -12.14 2.73 -15.25
N LEU A 238 -12.06 1.98 -16.34
CA LEU A 238 -11.35 0.70 -16.39
C LEU A 238 -9.88 0.87 -16.00
N LEU A 239 -9.16 1.81 -16.60
CA LEU A 239 -7.75 2.05 -16.36
C LEU A 239 -7.46 2.37 -14.89
N PHE A 240 -8.15 3.36 -14.32
CA PHE A 240 -7.83 3.82 -12.96
C PHE A 240 -8.30 2.84 -11.87
N VAL A 241 -9.40 2.10 -12.07
CA VAL A 241 -9.77 1.02 -11.14
C VAL A 241 -8.75 -0.10 -11.22
N SER A 242 -8.34 -0.54 -12.42
CA SER A 242 -7.34 -1.60 -12.60
C SER A 242 -5.98 -1.21 -12.02
N LEU A 243 -5.54 0.04 -12.21
CA LEU A 243 -4.32 0.54 -11.59
C LEU A 243 -4.42 0.56 -10.06
N THR A 244 -5.58 0.95 -9.50
CA THR A 244 -5.79 0.93 -8.06
C THR A 244 -5.68 -0.49 -7.49
N VAL A 245 -6.27 -1.49 -8.20
CA VAL A 245 -6.15 -2.92 -7.84
C VAL A 245 -4.69 -3.39 -7.90
N ALA A 246 -4.00 -3.10 -9.00
CA ALA A 246 -2.62 -3.55 -9.20
C ALA A 246 -1.62 -2.90 -8.22
N PHE A 247 -1.86 -1.66 -7.82
CA PHE A 247 -0.98 -0.97 -6.86
C PHE A 247 -1.24 -1.36 -5.41
N HIS A 248 -2.53 -1.52 -4.98
CA HIS A 248 -2.82 -1.78 -3.57
C HIS A 248 -4.21 -2.38 -3.33
N PHE A 249 -4.25 -3.64 -2.92
CA PHE A 249 -5.49 -4.38 -2.74
C PHE A 249 -6.46 -3.74 -1.72
N LEU A 250 -5.94 -3.25 -0.58
CA LEU A 250 -6.80 -2.61 0.44
C LEU A 250 -7.50 -1.37 -0.09
N THR A 251 -6.79 -0.53 -0.85
CA THR A 251 -7.35 0.66 -1.49
C THR A 251 -8.34 0.28 -2.61
N ALA A 252 -8.16 -0.87 -3.26
CA ALA A 252 -9.08 -1.36 -4.27
C ALA A 252 -10.48 -1.64 -3.71
N TYR A 253 -10.61 -2.09 -2.46
CA TYR A 253 -11.93 -2.25 -1.82
C TYR A 253 -12.72 -0.94 -1.80
N MET A 254 -12.06 0.21 -1.63
CA MET A 254 -12.71 1.52 -1.65
C MET A 254 -13.07 1.97 -3.07
N ALA A 255 -12.33 1.51 -4.10
CA ALA A 255 -12.75 1.71 -5.49
C ALA A 255 -14.03 0.93 -5.80
N VAL A 256 -14.12 -0.32 -5.33
CA VAL A 256 -15.31 -1.17 -5.49
C VAL A 256 -16.49 -0.62 -4.67
N ALA A 257 -16.26 -0.23 -3.41
CA ALA A 257 -17.28 0.38 -2.55
C ALA A 257 -17.88 1.64 -3.19
N ALA A 258 -17.04 2.49 -3.81
CA ALA A 258 -17.50 3.67 -4.53
C ALA A 258 -18.41 3.30 -5.71
N ILE A 259 -18.09 2.26 -6.50
CA ILE A 259 -18.95 1.78 -7.58
C ILE A 259 -20.32 1.37 -7.01
N GLY A 260 -20.34 0.63 -5.88
CA GLY A 260 -21.57 0.29 -5.17
C GLY A 260 -22.38 1.53 -4.75
N VAL A 261 -21.72 2.52 -4.16
CA VAL A 261 -22.34 3.80 -3.80
C VAL A 261 -22.92 4.50 -5.02
N TRP A 262 -22.14 4.60 -6.12
CA TRP A 262 -22.60 5.22 -7.38
C TRP A 262 -23.83 4.53 -7.96
N VAL A 263 -23.96 3.22 -7.81
CA VAL A 263 -25.17 2.46 -8.22
C VAL A 263 -26.35 2.83 -7.32
N LEU A 264 -26.18 2.78 -6.01
CA LEU A 264 -27.27 2.86 -5.04
C LEU A 264 -27.83 4.28 -4.85
N VAL A 265 -27.04 5.34 -5.08
CA VAL A 265 -27.50 6.73 -4.86
C VAL A 265 -28.65 7.17 -5.79
N ARG A 266 -28.98 6.42 -6.83
CA ARG A 266 -30.14 6.69 -7.71
C ARG A 266 -30.98 5.43 -7.95
N PRO A 267 -31.86 5.06 -7.03
CA PRO A 267 -32.65 3.82 -7.10
C PRO A 267 -33.51 3.71 -8.36
N SER A 268 -34.04 4.81 -8.90
CA SER A 268 -34.90 4.84 -10.08
C SER A 268 -34.24 4.32 -11.37
N ARG A 269 -32.92 4.20 -11.43
CA ARG A 269 -32.15 3.63 -12.57
C ARG A 269 -31.20 2.52 -12.12
N ILE A 270 -31.55 1.79 -11.08
CA ILE A 270 -30.63 0.83 -10.43
C ILE A 270 -30.22 -0.29 -11.40
N VAL A 271 -31.13 -0.84 -12.19
CA VAL A 271 -30.85 -1.94 -13.13
C VAL A 271 -29.83 -1.51 -14.19
N GLU A 272 -30.03 -0.34 -14.80
CA GLU A 272 -29.09 0.20 -15.79
C GLU A 272 -27.70 0.44 -15.20
N ARG A 273 -27.63 0.92 -13.96
CA ARG A 273 -26.38 1.19 -13.26
C ARG A 273 -25.69 -0.09 -12.81
N LEU A 274 -26.45 -1.06 -12.33
CA LEU A 274 -25.92 -2.39 -12.02
C LEU A 274 -25.30 -3.05 -13.27
N TRP A 275 -25.99 -2.96 -14.41
CA TRP A 275 -25.44 -3.46 -15.66
C TRP A 275 -24.11 -2.79 -16.04
N ARG A 276 -24.04 -1.46 -15.93
CA ARG A 276 -22.79 -0.72 -16.17
C ARG A 276 -21.69 -1.11 -15.18
N ALA A 277 -22.04 -1.26 -13.90
CA ALA A 277 -21.11 -1.72 -12.88
C ALA A 277 -20.62 -3.14 -13.17
N ALA A 278 -21.50 -4.04 -13.59
CA ALA A 278 -21.14 -5.41 -13.97
C ALA A 278 -20.18 -5.44 -15.18
N VAL A 279 -20.49 -4.68 -16.24
CA VAL A 279 -19.60 -4.56 -17.41
C VAL A 279 -18.23 -4.00 -17.01
N LEU A 280 -18.19 -3.00 -16.14
CA LEU A 280 -16.93 -2.46 -15.63
C LEU A 280 -16.19 -3.48 -14.76
N GLY A 281 -16.90 -4.19 -13.88
CA GLY A 281 -16.34 -5.21 -13.00
C GLY A 281 -15.71 -6.37 -13.79
N VAL A 282 -16.40 -6.89 -14.80
CA VAL A 282 -15.84 -7.90 -15.72
C VAL A 282 -14.60 -7.35 -16.44
N GLY A 283 -14.69 -6.11 -16.96
CA GLY A 283 -13.55 -5.46 -17.62
C GLY A 283 -12.35 -5.32 -16.70
N VAL A 284 -12.55 -4.89 -15.44
CA VAL A 284 -11.49 -4.79 -14.43
C VAL A 284 -10.93 -6.18 -14.10
N GLY A 285 -11.79 -7.19 -13.89
CA GLY A 285 -11.36 -8.56 -13.64
C GLY A 285 -10.45 -9.10 -14.75
N LEU A 286 -10.81 -8.90 -16.02
CA LEU A 286 -9.98 -9.29 -17.16
C LEU A 286 -8.68 -8.45 -17.24
N ALA A 287 -8.77 -7.15 -17.04
CA ALA A 287 -7.60 -6.25 -17.09
C ALA A 287 -6.59 -6.48 -15.96
N THR A 288 -7.03 -7.03 -14.82
CA THR A 288 -6.19 -7.34 -13.65
C THR A 288 -6.00 -8.83 -13.41
N ALA A 289 -6.39 -9.69 -14.35
CA ALA A 289 -6.33 -11.15 -14.20
C ALA A 289 -4.91 -11.63 -13.85
N TRP A 290 -3.88 -11.00 -14.40
CA TRP A 290 -2.47 -11.28 -14.11
C TRP A 290 -2.04 -11.01 -12.65
N VAL A 291 -2.80 -10.20 -11.90
CA VAL A 291 -2.60 -9.95 -10.46
C VAL A 291 -3.56 -10.79 -9.63
N THR A 292 -4.85 -10.79 -10.00
CA THR A 292 -5.92 -11.31 -9.14
C THR A 292 -6.08 -12.82 -9.23
N LEU A 293 -5.90 -13.42 -10.41
CA LEU A 293 -6.13 -14.85 -10.60
C LEU A 293 -5.08 -15.72 -9.88
N PRO A 294 -3.77 -15.46 -10.00
CA PRO A 294 -2.75 -16.18 -9.23
C PRO A 294 -2.98 -16.07 -7.72
N LEU A 295 -3.27 -14.88 -7.20
CA LEU A 295 -3.53 -14.64 -5.79
C LEU A 295 -4.75 -15.44 -5.28
N VAL A 296 -5.84 -15.50 -6.06
CA VAL A 296 -7.04 -16.28 -5.68
C VAL A 296 -6.75 -17.78 -5.66
N ILE A 297 -6.01 -18.29 -6.65
CA ILE A 297 -5.65 -19.71 -6.72
C ILE A 297 -4.72 -20.12 -5.58
N GLN A 298 -3.77 -19.26 -5.23
CA GLN A 298 -2.80 -19.52 -4.17
C GLN A 298 -3.34 -19.20 -2.77
N ASN A 299 -4.54 -18.64 -2.66
CA ASN A 299 -5.09 -18.14 -1.38
C ASN A 299 -5.07 -19.17 -0.24
N LYS A 300 -5.20 -20.47 -0.52
CA LYS A 300 -5.14 -21.53 0.51
C LYS A 300 -3.77 -21.62 1.20
N TRP A 301 -2.70 -21.17 0.54
CA TRP A 301 -1.32 -21.22 1.03
C TRP A 301 -0.88 -19.92 1.71
N LEU A 302 -1.72 -18.89 1.68
CA LEU A 302 -1.41 -17.63 2.32
C LEU A 302 -1.53 -17.74 3.85
N ALA A 303 -0.50 -17.31 4.54
CA ALA A 303 -0.52 -17.24 5.99
C ALA A 303 -1.35 -16.06 6.50
N VAL A 304 -2.13 -16.28 7.54
CA VAL A 304 -2.82 -15.21 8.26
C VAL A 304 -1.87 -14.65 9.32
N ASN A 305 -1.68 -13.34 9.30
CA ASN A 305 -0.83 -12.70 10.29
C ASN A 305 -1.51 -12.62 11.66
N VAL A 306 -1.32 -13.65 12.45
CA VAL A 306 -1.93 -13.79 13.79
C VAL A 306 -1.55 -12.68 14.76
N PHE A 307 -0.40 -12.03 14.57
CA PHE A 307 0.03 -10.89 15.42
C PHE A 307 -0.72 -9.60 15.11
N GLN A 308 -1.43 -9.52 14.00
CA GLN A 308 -2.28 -8.38 13.65
C GLN A 308 -3.75 -8.63 13.95
N VAL A 309 -4.18 -9.89 13.92
CA VAL A 309 -5.55 -10.27 14.24
C VAL A 309 -5.91 -9.79 15.66
N GLY A 310 -7.04 -9.14 15.81
CA GLY A 310 -7.48 -8.59 17.10
C GLY A 310 -6.87 -7.23 17.47
N THR A 311 -5.81 -6.76 16.80
CA THR A 311 -5.22 -5.45 17.07
C THR A 311 -6.00 -4.32 16.39
N THR A 312 -5.73 -3.07 16.80
CA THR A 312 -6.28 -1.88 16.15
C THR A 312 -5.88 -1.74 14.69
N ILE A 313 -4.73 -2.28 14.29
CA ILE A 313 -4.27 -2.27 12.89
C ILE A 313 -5.28 -3.01 12.00
N ASN A 314 -5.69 -4.21 12.41
CA ASN A 314 -6.63 -5.05 11.68
C ASN A 314 -8.09 -4.61 11.91
N ASN A 315 -8.48 -4.41 13.17
CA ASN A 315 -9.88 -4.17 13.54
C ASN A 315 -10.31 -2.71 13.46
N SER A 316 -9.36 -1.75 13.51
CA SER A 316 -9.60 -0.33 13.77
C SER A 316 -10.11 -0.06 15.19
N TYR A 317 -10.68 1.11 15.44
CA TYR A 317 -10.85 1.69 16.77
C TYR A 317 -12.29 1.66 17.29
N GLY A 318 -13.25 1.29 16.43
CA GLY A 318 -14.68 1.37 16.76
C GLY A 318 -15.28 2.76 16.51
N GLY A 319 -16.61 2.76 16.28
CA GLY A 319 -17.35 3.97 15.93
C GLY A 319 -17.28 5.04 17.01
N GLY A 320 -17.44 4.67 18.29
CA GLY A 320 -17.38 5.63 19.40
C GLY A 320 -16.08 6.45 19.37
N GLN A 321 -14.93 5.80 19.23
CA GLN A 321 -13.63 6.48 19.18
C GLN A 321 -13.47 7.29 17.90
N VAL A 322 -13.85 6.74 16.74
CA VAL A 322 -13.73 7.44 15.44
C VAL A 322 -14.61 8.70 15.41
N PHE A 323 -15.84 8.63 15.93
CA PHE A 323 -16.70 9.81 16.05
C PHE A 323 -16.18 10.83 17.06
N SER A 324 -15.62 10.38 18.19
CA SER A 324 -14.91 11.27 19.12
C SER A 324 -13.80 12.05 18.41
N TRP A 325 -12.92 11.37 17.68
CA TRP A 325 -11.87 12.02 16.91
C TRP A 325 -12.38 12.95 15.80
N LEU A 326 -13.47 12.57 15.16
CA LEU A 326 -14.10 13.41 14.14
C LEU A 326 -14.61 14.74 14.74
N PHE A 327 -15.25 14.70 15.90
CA PHE A 327 -15.78 15.90 16.56
C PHE A 327 -14.70 16.76 17.20
N HIS A 328 -13.59 16.17 17.69
CA HIS A 328 -12.47 16.91 18.25
C HIS A 328 -11.46 17.39 17.19
N GLY A 329 -11.64 17.01 15.92
CA GLY A 329 -10.75 17.42 14.83
C GLY A 329 -9.54 16.51 14.60
N ASP A 330 -9.38 15.43 15.34
CA ASP A 330 -8.19 14.57 15.30
C ASP A 330 -7.99 13.82 13.98
N ILE A 331 -9.00 13.79 13.09
CA ILE A 331 -8.91 13.15 11.77
C ILE A 331 -8.29 14.11 10.74
N TYR A 332 -8.53 15.42 10.84
CA TYR A 332 -8.12 16.42 9.84
C TYR A 332 -7.18 17.48 10.39
N ASP A 333 -7.32 17.83 11.69
CA ASP A 333 -6.67 18.98 12.34
C ASP A 333 -6.11 18.62 13.71
N ALA A 334 -5.54 17.44 13.90
CA ALA A 334 -5.11 16.95 15.20
C ALA A 334 -4.23 17.97 15.95
N LYS A 335 -4.59 18.22 17.22
CA LYS A 335 -3.84 19.12 18.13
C LYS A 335 -3.74 20.58 17.67
N ARG A 336 -4.64 21.06 16.81
CA ARG A 336 -4.69 22.44 16.33
C ARG A 336 -6.15 22.93 16.23
N LEU A 337 -6.37 24.16 15.78
CA LEU A 337 -7.73 24.64 15.51
C LEU A 337 -8.40 23.75 14.45
N PRO A 338 -9.64 23.26 14.68
CA PRO A 338 -10.31 22.31 13.81
C PRO A 338 -10.92 22.98 12.56
N GLU A 339 -10.11 23.70 11.79
CA GLU A 339 -10.55 24.50 10.64
C GLU A 339 -11.07 23.63 9.49
N ILE A 340 -10.30 22.63 9.09
CA ILE A 340 -10.70 21.70 8.02
C ILE A 340 -11.88 20.88 8.49
N THR A 341 -11.88 20.42 9.74
CA THR A 341 -12.98 19.69 10.37
C THR A 341 -14.29 20.49 10.33
N ALA A 342 -14.24 21.78 10.72
CA ALA A 342 -15.41 22.66 10.65
C ALA A 342 -15.94 22.80 9.21
N LEU A 343 -15.03 22.96 8.24
CA LEU A 343 -15.39 23.04 6.82
C LEU A 343 -15.99 21.73 6.32
N VAL A 344 -15.48 20.58 6.75
CA VAL A 344 -16.04 19.24 6.44
C VAL A 344 -17.48 19.15 6.95
N PHE A 345 -17.76 19.53 8.21
CA PHE A 345 -19.11 19.51 8.75
C PHE A 345 -20.05 20.48 8.01
N ILE A 346 -19.60 21.69 7.71
CA ILE A 346 -20.39 22.65 6.92
C ILE A 346 -20.69 22.06 5.53
N GLY A 347 -19.70 21.46 4.88
CA GLY A 347 -19.88 20.79 3.59
C GLY A 347 -20.86 19.61 3.69
N ALA A 348 -20.77 18.80 4.74
CA ALA A 348 -21.68 17.70 4.98
C ALA A 348 -23.13 18.19 5.20
N ILE A 349 -23.33 19.26 5.97
CA ILE A 349 -24.64 19.89 6.17
C ILE A 349 -25.21 20.42 4.83
N ILE A 350 -24.37 21.08 4.01
CA ILE A 350 -24.79 21.56 2.69
C ILE A 350 -25.15 20.37 1.78
N CYS A 351 -24.37 19.32 1.80
CA CYS A 351 -24.66 18.10 1.02
C CYS A 351 -25.93 17.42 1.51
N LEU A 352 -26.15 17.33 2.82
CA LEU A 352 -27.36 16.76 3.42
C LEU A 352 -28.61 17.54 3.01
N ALA A 353 -28.57 18.87 3.09
CA ALA A 353 -29.65 19.74 2.67
C ALA A 353 -30.00 19.60 1.17
N LYS A 354 -28.99 19.32 0.34
CA LYS A 354 -29.13 19.12 -1.11
C LYS A 354 -29.35 17.67 -1.54
N ALA A 355 -29.19 16.70 -0.65
CA ALA A 355 -29.16 15.27 -0.98
C ALA A 355 -30.42 14.75 -1.71
N ARG A 356 -31.57 15.38 -1.49
CA ARG A 356 -32.84 15.02 -2.16
C ARG A 356 -32.83 15.38 -3.65
N HIS A 357 -32.16 16.46 -4.03
CA HIS A 357 -32.24 17.08 -5.37
C HIS A 357 -30.91 17.02 -6.14
N ASP A 358 -29.77 16.98 -5.46
CA ASP A 358 -28.45 16.89 -6.06
C ASP A 358 -27.81 15.52 -5.82
N LEU A 359 -27.70 14.75 -6.89
CA LEU A 359 -27.14 13.41 -6.85
C LEU A 359 -25.65 13.41 -6.44
N ARG A 360 -24.90 14.49 -6.78
CA ARG A 360 -23.47 14.63 -6.42
C ARG A 360 -23.31 14.82 -4.91
N ALA A 361 -24.18 15.66 -4.32
CA ALA A 361 -24.19 15.90 -2.88
C ALA A 361 -24.50 14.62 -2.10
N ARG A 362 -25.50 13.85 -2.57
CA ARG A 362 -25.84 12.55 -2.00
C ARG A 362 -24.65 11.58 -2.11
N ALA A 363 -24.02 11.50 -3.29
CA ALA A 363 -22.91 10.59 -3.54
C ALA A 363 -21.71 10.86 -2.64
N VAL A 364 -21.26 12.11 -2.51
CA VAL A 364 -20.13 12.47 -1.64
C VAL A 364 -20.45 12.21 -0.17
N LEU A 365 -21.68 12.54 0.27
CA LEU A 365 -22.10 12.30 1.65
C LEU A 365 -22.14 10.81 2.00
N VAL A 366 -22.73 9.97 1.12
CA VAL A 366 -22.78 8.52 1.32
C VAL A 366 -21.37 7.92 1.26
N MET A 367 -20.50 8.39 0.35
CA MET A 367 -19.13 7.90 0.27
C MET A 367 -18.32 8.24 1.53
N TRP A 368 -18.54 9.44 2.09
CA TRP A 368 -17.93 9.82 3.37
C TRP A 368 -18.41 8.92 4.51
N ALA A 369 -19.71 8.64 4.58
CA ALA A 369 -20.28 7.72 5.57
C ALA A 369 -19.73 6.29 5.42
N VAL A 370 -19.60 5.78 4.18
CA VAL A 370 -18.98 4.47 3.91
C VAL A 370 -17.53 4.45 4.36
N SER A 371 -16.76 5.51 4.07
CA SER A 371 -15.37 5.61 4.52
C SER A 371 -15.27 5.60 6.06
N LEU A 372 -16.17 6.28 6.75
CA LEU A 372 -16.26 6.27 8.22
C LEU A 372 -16.62 4.87 8.77
N ILE A 373 -17.52 4.13 8.11
CA ILE A 373 -17.85 2.74 8.47
C ILE A 373 -16.61 1.85 8.38
N PHE A 374 -15.88 1.93 7.26
CA PHE A 374 -14.64 1.16 7.08
C PHE A 374 -13.59 1.55 8.13
N PHE A 375 -13.38 2.85 8.36
CA PHE A 375 -12.44 3.33 9.36
C PHE A 375 -12.87 3.03 10.81
N SER A 376 -14.17 2.96 11.10
CA SER A 376 -14.65 2.50 12.42
C SER A 376 -14.36 1.01 12.63
N GLY A 377 -14.37 0.23 11.58
CA GLY A 377 -13.90 -1.15 11.59
C GLY A 377 -14.83 -2.14 12.32
N ARG A 378 -14.25 -3.32 12.61
CA ARG A 378 -14.98 -4.47 13.20
C ARG A 378 -15.59 -4.24 14.57
N PRO A 379 -14.98 -3.48 15.52
CA PRO A 379 -15.58 -3.32 16.84
C PRO A 379 -17.01 -2.79 16.81
N THR A 380 -17.41 -2.10 15.71
CA THR A 380 -18.78 -1.56 15.56
C THR A 380 -19.55 -2.20 14.40
N PHE A 381 -18.89 -2.49 13.29
CA PHE A 381 -19.53 -2.91 12.05
C PHE A 381 -19.16 -4.32 11.59
N SER A 382 -18.77 -5.22 12.51
CA SER A 382 -18.38 -6.61 12.18
C SER A 382 -19.43 -7.34 11.35
N PHE A 383 -20.72 -7.15 11.66
CA PHE A 383 -21.84 -7.78 10.96
C PHE A 383 -21.88 -7.44 9.43
N LEU A 384 -21.36 -6.27 9.07
CA LEU A 384 -21.29 -5.80 7.68
C LEU A 384 -19.92 -6.10 7.07
N LEU A 385 -18.84 -5.79 7.79
CA LEU A 385 -17.48 -5.86 7.26
C LEU A 385 -16.98 -7.29 7.08
N ASN A 386 -17.47 -8.24 7.90
CA ASN A 386 -17.13 -9.65 7.74
C ASN A 386 -17.78 -10.32 6.51
N LEU A 387 -18.77 -9.67 5.87
CA LEU A 387 -19.34 -10.13 4.61
C LEU A 387 -18.43 -9.82 3.40
N ILE A 388 -17.44 -8.96 3.57
CA ILE A 388 -16.51 -8.59 2.50
C ILE A 388 -15.56 -9.77 2.26
N PRO A 389 -15.44 -10.26 1.01
CA PRO A 389 -14.47 -11.30 0.68
C PRO A 389 -13.05 -10.91 1.09
N GLY A 390 -12.31 -11.82 1.74
CA GLY A 390 -10.95 -11.55 2.21
C GLY A 390 -10.86 -10.60 3.42
N SER A 391 -11.99 -10.31 4.10
CA SER A 391 -12.06 -9.36 5.21
C SER A 391 -11.03 -9.64 6.33
N ALA A 392 -10.68 -10.90 6.60
CA ALA A 392 -9.70 -11.28 7.62
C ALA A 392 -8.34 -10.59 7.43
N GLY A 393 -7.91 -10.39 6.18
CA GLY A 393 -6.67 -9.72 5.82
C GLY A 393 -6.79 -8.19 5.70
N ILE A 394 -7.98 -7.61 5.86
CA ILE A 394 -8.17 -6.17 5.71
C ILE A 394 -7.72 -5.43 6.97
N LEU A 395 -6.88 -4.41 6.79
CA LEU A 395 -6.40 -3.52 7.85
C LEU A 395 -7.26 -2.25 7.90
N PHE A 396 -8.36 -2.31 8.67
CA PHE A 396 -9.37 -1.24 8.67
C PHE A 396 -8.87 0.10 9.18
N GLN A 397 -7.84 0.14 10.02
CA GLN A 397 -7.19 1.36 10.46
C GLN A 397 -6.70 2.25 9.30
N ARG A 398 -6.33 1.67 8.16
CA ARG A 398 -5.78 2.40 7.00
C ARG A 398 -6.82 3.22 6.25
N TYR A 399 -8.12 2.95 6.45
CA TYR A 399 -9.19 3.68 5.75
C TYR A 399 -9.42 5.11 6.26
N ILE A 400 -8.62 5.59 7.21
CA ILE A 400 -8.56 7.02 7.54
C ILE A 400 -8.21 7.87 6.31
N SER A 401 -7.39 7.35 5.39
CA SER A 401 -7.01 8.05 4.16
C SER A 401 -8.19 8.35 3.24
N GLU A 402 -9.19 7.46 3.17
CA GLU A 402 -10.39 7.66 2.39
C GLU A 402 -11.40 8.58 3.10
N VAL A 403 -11.45 8.55 4.43
CA VAL A 403 -12.20 9.55 5.22
C VAL A 403 -11.62 10.94 4.97
N GLN A 404 -10.30 11.08 4.95
CA GLN A 404 -9.62 12.34 4.65
C GLN A 404 -9.87 12.79 3.21
N LEU A 405 -9.79 11.91 2.23
CA LEU A 405 -10.05 12.23 0.83
C LEU A 405 -11.47 12.74 0.60
N THR A 406 -12.47 12.07 1.14
CA THR A 406 -13.87 12.51 1.06
C THR A 406 -14.10 13.80 1.84
N GLY A 407 -13.44 13.93 3.01
CA GLY A 407 -13.47 15.14 3.81
C GLY A 407 -12.92 16.36 3.08
N LEU A 408 -11.85 16.23 2.30
CA LEU A 408 -11.32 17.33 1.49
C LEU A 408 -12.34 17.85 0.47
N VAL A 409 -13.09 16.95 -0.17
CA VAL A 409 -14.19 17.36 -1.08
C VAL A 409 -15.26 18.11 -0.31
N LEU A 410 -15.66 17.61 0.87
CA LEU A 410 -16.63 18.30 1.73
C LEU A 410 -16.11 19.66 2.23
N ALA A 411 -14.83 19.77 2.61
CA ALA A 411 -14.22 21.03 3.03
C ALA A 411 -14.26 22.07 1.91
N GLY A 412 -13.95 21.66 0.67
CA GLY A 412 -14.08 22.53 -0.51
C GLY A 412 -15.53 22.98 -0.76
N ILE A 413 -16.53 22.10 -0.55
CA ILE A 413 -17.95 22.44 -0.65
C ILE A 413 -18.35 23.41 0.47
N GLY A 414 -17.87 23.15 1.70
CA GLY A 414 -18.14 23.97 2.87
C GLY A 414 -17.64 25.40 2.70
N LEU A 415 -16.37 25.56 2.26
CA LEU A 415 -15.78 26.88 2.08
C LEU A 415 -16.46 27.67 0.96
N VAL A 416 -16.78 27.03 -0.17
CA VAL A 416 -17.54 27.69 -1.24
C VAL A 416 -18.96 28.05 -0.77
N GLY A 417 -19.57 27.24 0.11
CA GLY A 417 -20.82 27.54 0.75
C GLY A 417 -20.76 28.81 1.62
N ILE A 418 -19.72 28.89 2.46
CA ILE A 418 -19.47 30.10 3.28
C ILE A 418 -19.26 31.33 2.38
N ALA A 419 -18.43 31.21 1.34
CA ALA A 419 -18.19 32.30 0.41
C ALA A 419 -19.50 32.81 -0.23
N ARG A 420 -20.40 31.90 -0.62
CA ARG A 420 -21.73 32.26 -1.16
C ARG A 420 -22.58 33.02 -0.16
N VAL A 421 -22.60 32.58 1.11
CA VAL A 421 -23.35 33.26 2.17
C VAL A 421 -22.79 34.65 2.44
N VAL A 422 -21.46 34.77 2.55
CA VAL A 422 -20.79 36.07 2.77
C VAL A 422 -21.08 37.02 1.62
N VAL A 423 -20.98 36.55 0.37
CA VAL A 423 -21.30 37.36 -0.80
C VAL A 423 -22.78 37.81 -0.76
N ALA A 424 -23.72 36.89 -0.50
CA ALA A 424 -25.14 37.22 -0.39
C ALA A 424 -25.41 38.25 0.72
N PHE A 425 -24.83 38.07 1.88
CA PHE A 425 -24.96 39.00 3.01
C PHE A 425 -24.44 40.42 2.68
N VAL A 426 -23.31 40.51 2.01
CA VAL A 426 -22.72 41.76 1.55
C VAL A 426 -23.64 42.46 0.51
N TYR A 427 -24.30 41.68 -0.37
CA TYR A 427 -25.26 42.21 -1.35
C TYR A 427 -26.55 42.75 -0.71
N ASP A 428 -27.17 41.91 0.17
CA ASP A 428 -28.45 42.24 0.75
C ASP A 428 -28.34 43.28 1.87
N GLY A 429 -27.28 43.17 2.69
CA GLY A 429 -27.08 44.06 3.86
C GLY A 429 -26.71 45.49 3.50
N LEU A 430 -26.14 45.71 2.30
CA LEU A 430 -25.75 47.04 1.84
C LEU A 430 -26.71 47.66 0.84
N ARG A 431 -27.92 47.11 0.62
CA ARG A 431 -28.96 47.58 -0.34
C ARG A 431 -28.38 47.90 -1.72
N LEU A 432 -27.54 47.03 -2.26
CA LEU A 432 -26.73 47.29 -3.46
C LEU A 432 -27.43 46.97 -4.79
N HIS A 433 -28.75 46.86 -4.82
CA HIS A 433 -29.51 46.50 -6.01
C HIS A 433 -29.34 47.50 -7.15
N GLU A 434 -28.92 48.72 -6.88
CA GLU A 434 -28.78 49.80 -7.86
C GLU A 434 -27.36 50.34 -8.06
N SER A 435 -26.30 49.76 -7.47
CA SER A 435 -25.00 50.40 -7.44
C SER A 435 -24.07 49.94 -8.60
N LYS A 436 -23.39 50.93 -9.20
CA LYS A 436 -22.30 50.81 -10.19
C LYS A 436 -21.12 49.97 -9.69
N TYR A 437 -21.04 49.68 -8.40
CA TYR A 437 -19.94 48.99 -7.69
C TYR A 437 -20.23 47.52 -7.35
N ARG A 438 -21.33 46.96 -7.86
CA ARG A 438 -21.81 45.60 -7.51
C ARG A 438 -20.76 44.52 -7.71
N GLN A 439 -19.99 44.57 -8.79
CA GLN A 439 -18.97 43.56 -9.13
C GLN A 439 -17.69 43.70 -8.32
N SER A 440 -17.25 44.90 -8.08
CA SER A 440 -16.08 45.20 -7.27
C SER A 440 -16.24 44.64 -5.83
N ARG A 441 -17.43 44.74 -5.25
CA ARG A 441 -17.74 44.28 -3.91
C ARG A 441 -17.88 42.75 -3.82
N ALA A 442 -18.41 42.10 -4.86
CA ALA A 442 -18.39 40.62 -4.92
C ALA A 442 -16.96 40.07 -5.02
N ALA A 443 -16.12 40.71 -5.82
CA ALA A 443 -14.70 40.40 -5.88
C ALA A 443 -14.02 40.63 -4.51
N THR A 444 -14.32 41.70 -3.83
CA THR A 444 -13.83 42.01 -2.47
C THR A 444 -14.23 40.94 -1.47
N ALA A 445 -15.49 40.48 -1.49
CA ALA A 445 -15.94 39.41 -0.59
C ALA A 445 -15.21 38.07 -0.88
N VAL A 446 -14.98 37.74 -2.14
CA VAL A 446 -14.18 36.55 -2.52
C VAL A 446 -12.73 36.71 -2.06
N VAL A 447 -12.14 37.87 -2.26
CA VAL A 447 -10.79 38.18 -1.78
C VAL A 447 -10.71 38.10 -0.26
N LEU A 448 -11.69 38.61 0.47
CA LEU A 448 -11.75 38.51 1.94
C LEU A 448 -11.78 37.06 2.39
N VAL A 449 -12.62 36.22 1.79
CA VAL A 449 -12.67 34.77 2.11
C VAL A 449 -11.33 34.10 1.80
N LEU A 450 -10.69 34.44 0.68
CA LEU A 450 -9.37 33.91 0.32
C LEU A 450 -8.30 34.33 1.32
N VAL A 451 -8.23 35.60 1.65
CA VAL A 451 -7.26 36.16 2.62
C VAL A 451 -7.47 35.50 3.99
N THR A 452 -8.72 35.43 4.46
CA THR A 452 -9.03 34.76 5.72
C THR A 452 -8.62 33.29 5.71
N THR A 453 -8.92 32.57 4.63
CA THR A 453 -8.50 31.15 4.47
C THR A 453 -6.98 31.00 4.53
N ILE A 454 -6.24 31.87 3.81
CA ILE A 454 -4.78 31.84 3.81
C ILE A 454 -4.23 32.17 5.20
N VAL A 455 -4.75 33.21 5.86
CA VAL A 455 -4.31 33.60 7.19
C VAL A 455 -4.53 32.50 8.21
N LEU A 456 -5.71 31.87 8.23
CA LEU A 456 -5.98 30.73 9.09
C LEU A 456 -5.05 29.55 8.79
N SER A 457 -4.78 29.29 7.52
CA SER A 457 -3.88 28.19 7.11
C SER A 457 -2.39 28.44 7.37
N LEU A 458 -1.96 29.66 7.74
CA LEU A 458 -0.55 29.99 7.97
C LEU A 458 0.07 29.13 9.08
N SER A 459 -0.67 28.86 10.14
CA SER A 459 -0.22 28.00 11.24
C SER A 459 0.09 26.59 10.72
N SER A 460 -0.83 26.01 9.97
CA SER A 460 -0.71 24.66 9.38
C SER A 460 0.45 24.58 8.36
N LEU A 461 0.61 25.61 7.53
CA LEU A 461 1.72 25.70 6.58
C LEU A 461 3.07 25.78 7.31
N ASN A 462 3.15 26.56 8.39
CA ASN A 462 4.37 26.68 9.19
C ASN A 462 4.69 25.36 9.91
N GLU A 463 3.69 24.69 10.45
CA GLU A 463 3.85 23.39 11.10
C GLU A 463 4.35 22.32 10.10
N MET A 464 3.73 22.25 8.90
CA MET A 464 4.21 21.38 7.81
C MET A 464 5.67 21.66 7.45
N LYS A 465 6.06 22.94 7.34
CA LYS A 465 7.44 23.35 7.10
C LYS A 465 8.39 22.88 8.21
N HIS A 466 7.99 23.04 9.47
CA HIS A 466 8.79 22.56 10.60
C HIS A 466 8.98 21.04 10.57
N TYR A 467 7.93 20.30 10.28
CA TYR A 467 8.03 18.85 10.18
C TYR A 467 8.91 18.42 9.00
N ALA A 468 8.74 19.03 7.82
CA ALA A 468 9.59 18.77 6.65
C ALA A 468 11.08 19.10 6.94
N HIS A 469 11.35 20.13 7.74
CA HIS A 469 12.73 20.46 8.17
C HIS A 469 13.32 19.37 9.07
N ARG A 470 12.52 18.80 9.98
CA ARG A 470 12.94 17.64 10.79
C ARG A 470 13.21 16.42 9.93
N SER A 471 12.36 16.15 8.95
CA SER A 471 12.57 15.05 7.98
C SER A 471 13.88 15.26 7.20
N ALA A 472 14.14 16.47 6.71
CA ALA A 472 15.37 16.80 6.01
C ALA A 472 16.61 16.61 6.91
N TYR A 473 16.55 17.00 8.18
CA TYR A 473 17.61 16.75 9.15
C TYR A 473 17.84 15.24 9.37
N TRP A 474 16.78 14.47 9.51
CA TRP A 474 16.85 13.01 9.65
C TRP A 474 17.49 12.36 8.41
N ILE A 475 17.05 12.73 7.21
CA ILE A 475 17.59 12.24 5.93
C ILE A 475 19.09 12.56 5.83
N ALA A 476 19.49 13.80 6.11
CA ALA A 476 20.91 14.19 6.08
C ALA A 476 21.76 13.44 7.12
N ARG A 477 21.20 13.15 8.29
CA ARG A 477 21.85 12.33 9.31
C ARG A 477 22.01 10.88 8.85
N GLN A 478 20.96 10.32 8.23
CA GLN A 478 20.98 8.96 7.70
C GLN A 478 22.00 8.83 6.57
N GLN A 479 22.05 9.77 5.61
CA GLN A 479 23.06 9.74 4.53
C GLN A 479 24.51 9.71 5.10
N ARG A 480 24.78 10.47 6.14
CA ARG A 480 26.10 10.42 6.81
C ARG A 480 26.38 9.08 7.47
N ALA A 481 25.33 8.43 8.01
CA ALA A 481 25.45 7.09 8.59
C ALA A 481 25.65 6.03 7.49
N ASP A 482 24.92 6.12 6.39
CA ASP A 482 25.06 5.22 5.24
C ASP A 482 26.48 5.29 4.67
N THR A 483 27.03 6.50 4.51
CA THR A 483 28.42 6.68 4.03
C THR A 483 29.46 6.12 5.00
N ARG A 484 29.32 6.33 6.32
CA ARG A 484 30.34 5.96 7.30
C ARG A 484 30.18 4.55 7.87
N GLN A 485 28.97 4.24 8.35
CA GLN A 485 28.68 2.97 9.00
C GLN A 485 28.30 1.91 7.96
N GLY A 486 27.56 2.30 6.92
CA GLY A 486 27.20 1.44 5.81
C GLY A 486 28.43 0.90 5.08
N ALA A 487 29.43 1.72 4.81
CA ALA A 487 30.69 1.24 4.22
C ALA A 487 31.37 0.14 5.05
N ARG A 488 31.26 0.19 6.38
CA ARG A 488 31.79 -0.88 7.27
C ARG A 488 30.98 -2.17 7.16
N ILE A 489 29.66 -2.07 7.10
CA ILE A 489 28.81 -3.24 6.87
C ILE A 489 29.07 -3.84 5.49
N ASN A 490 29.10 -3.03 4.43
CA ASN A 490 29.37 -3.49 3.07
C ASN A 490 30.72 -4.22 2.97
N SER A 491 31.75 -3.73 3.67
CA SER A 491 33.03 -4.42 3.77
C SER A 491 32.94 -5.79 4.44
N LEU A 492 32.12 -5.93 5.49
CA LEU A 492 31.87 -7.23 6.16
C LEU A 492 31.05 -8.17 5.28
N ILE A 493 30.07 -7.64 4.55
CA ILE A 493 29.28 -8.39 3.57
C ILE A 493 30.21 -8.93 2.45
N ALA A 494 31.05 -8.08 1.87
CA ALA A 494 32.01 -8.49 0.86
C ALA A 494 32.95 -9.59 1.35
N MET A 495 33.35 -9.56 2.63
CA MET A 495 34.12 -10.65 3.26
C MET A 495 33.30 -11.95 3.38
N ALA A 496 32.02 -11.87 3.68
CA ALA A 496 31.15 -13.05 3.73
C ALA A 496 31.01 -13.65 2.32
N GLU A 497 30.78 -12.82 1.31
CA GLU A 497 30.66 -13.23 -0.09
C GLU A 497 31.93 -13.87 -0.63
N SER A 498 33.10 -13.26 -0.40
CA SER A 498 34.38 -13.83 -0.81
C SER A 498 34.68 -15.20 -0.19
N ARG A 499 33.99 -15.57 0.88
CA ARG A 499 34.10 -16.87 1.57
C ARG A 499 32.92 -17.79 1.29
N GLY A 500 32.20 -17.55 0.19
CA GLY A 500 31.14 -18.41 -0.35
C GLY A 500 29.74 -17.99 0.04
N GLY A 501 29.52 -16.75 0.44
CA GLY A 501 28.20 -16.15 0.66
C GLY A 501 27.33 -16.87 1.70
N GLY A 502 26.05 -16.68 1.63
CA GLY A 502 25.04 -17.32 2.46
C GLY A 502 24.30 -16.34 3.38
N ARG A 503 23.26 -16.83 4.03
CA ARG A 503 22.35 -16.02 4.87
C ARG A 503 23.03 -15.44 6.09
N ILE A 504 22.65 -14.19 6.43
CA ILE A 504 23.14 -13.45 7.60
C ILE A 504 22.03 -13.25 8.61
N TYR A 505 22.30 -13.55 9.89
CA TYR A 505 21.45 -13.17 11.01
C TYR A 505 22.00 -11.91 11.68
N ALA A 506 21.19 -10.86 11.80
CA ALA A 506 21.58 -9.61 12.43
C ALA A 506 20.60 -9.15 13.54
N GLY A 507 20.00 -10.11 14.21
CA GLY A 507 18.96 -9.88 15.22
C GLY A 507 17.56 -9.75 14.63
N MET A 508 16.59 -9.52 15.52
CA MET A 508 15.16 -9.43 15.23
C MET A 508 14.54 -8.23 15.96
N PRO A 509 13.34 -7.77 15.58
CA PRO A 509 12.61 -6.73 16.32
C PRO A 509 12.34 -7.08 17.78
N SER A 510 12.22 -8.37 18.11
CA SER A 510 11.94 -8.88 19.45
C SER A 510 13.16 -9.00 20.36
N ASN A 511 14.36 -8.73 19.84
CA ASN A 511 15.61 -8.86 20.61
C ASN A 511 16.55 -7.67 20.41
N TRP A 512 17.84 -7.83 20.64
CA TRP A 512 18.87 -6.80 20.50
C TRP A 512 18.94 -6.17 19.11
N GLY A 513 18.44 -6.83 18.07
CA GLY A 513 18.41 -6.33 16.70
C GLY A 513 17.69 -5.00 16.55
N GLN A 514 16.64 -4.74 17.34
CA GLN A 514 15.92 -3.45 17.32
C GLN A 514 16.83 -2.25 17.61
N ASN A 515 17.82 -2.40 18.47
CA ASN A 515 18.74 -1.33 18.88
C ASN A 515 20.09 -1.36 18.14
N PHE A 516 20.32 -2.35 17.32
CA PHE A 516 21.51 -2.49 16.50
C PHE A 516 21.27 -1.87 15.14
N THR A 517 21.81 -0.67 14.92
CA THR A 517 21.39 0.21 13.82
C THR A 517 22.55 0.74 12.98
N VAL A 518 22.26 1.13 11.73
CA VAL A 518 23.04 2.07 10.91
C VAL A 518 22.30 3.40 10.92
N GLY A 519 22.85 4.39 11.60
CA GLY A 519 22.09 5.62 11.84
C GLY A 519 20.84 5.32 12.67
N ALA A 520 19.67 5.47 12.07
CA ALA A 520 18.38 5.15 12.67
C ALA A 520 17.76 3.85 12.15
N VAL A 521 18.40 3.18 11.17
CA VAL A 521 17.87 1.99 10.52
C VAL A 521 18.42 0.73 11.20
N PRO A 522 17.57 -0.18 11.74
CA PRO A 522 18.01 -1.47 12.26
C PRO A 522 18.83 -2.26 11.23
N VAL A 523 19.88 -2.94 11.67
CA VAL A 523 20.83 -3.60 10.75
C VAL A 523 20.13 -4.70 9.94
N PHE A 524 19.18 -5.43 10.49
CA PHE A 524 18.44 -6.45 9.75
C PHE A 524 17.60 -5.83 8.60
N ILE A 525 17.08 -4.61 8.75
CA ILE A 525 16.42 -3.86 7.65
C ILE A 525 17.47 -3.26 6.70
N TYR A 526 18.61 -2.83 7.26
CA TYR A 526 19.70 -2.27 6.44
C TYR A 526 20.27 -3.32 5.48
N LEU A 527 20.38 -4.57 5.91
CA LEU A 527 20.88 -5.67 5.07
C LEU A 527 19.99 -5.94 3.86
N GLU A 528 18.67 -5.77 3.98
CA GLU A 528 17.75 -5.89 2.85
C GLU A 528 18.07 -4.89 1.74
N GLN A 529 18.63 -3.74 2.08
CA GLN A 529 18.94 -2.64 1.16
C GLN A 529 20.40 -2.59 0.73
N ALA A 530 21.31 -3.20 1.50
CA ALA A 530 22.76 -3.07 1.30
C ALA A 530 23.28 -3.78 0.04
N GLY A 531 22.59 -4.80 -0.43
CA GLY A 531 22.98 -5.57 -1.61
C GLY A 531 22.82 -4.85 -2.95
N LEU A 532 22.18 -3.70 -2.97
CA LEU A 532 21.77 -3.03 -4.22
C LEU A 532 22.93 -2.40 -5.00
N ASP A 533 23.93 -1.90 -4.29
CA ASP A 533 25.07 -1.20 -4.91
C ASP A 533 26.27 -2.13 -5.23
N LEU A 534 26.26 -3.34 -4.71
CA LEU A 534 27.40 -4.25 -4.80
C LEU A 534 27.23 -5.39 -5.81
N GLY A 535 26.08 -5.49 -6.48
CA GLY A 535 25.77 -6.64 -7.37
C GLY A 535 25.75 -7.98 -6.65
N LEU A 536 25.71 -7.96 -5.32
CA LEU A 536 25.64 -9.15 -4.48
C LEU A 536 24.21 -9.70 -4.52
N PRO A 537 24.02 -11.02 -4.59
CA PRO A 537 22.74 -11.60 -4.34
C PRO A 537 22.29 -11.15 -2.96
N GLY A 538 21.10 -10.59 -2.87
CA GLY A 538 20.55 -10.01 -1.65
C GLY A 538 20.75 -10.96 -0.48
N ILE A 539 21.07 -10.38 0.66
CA ILE A 539 21.35 -11.12 1.85
C ILE A 539 20.02 -11.35 2.55
N ASP A 540 19.62 -12.61 2.63
CA ASP A 540 18.47 -12.96 3.44
C ASP A 540 18.82 -12.69 4.91
N ALA A 541 18.31 -11.59 5.43
CA ALA A 541 18.33 -11.31 6.84
C ALA A 541 17.13 -12.03 7.45
N VAL A 542 17.38 -13.12 8.15
CA VAL A 542 16.36 -13.71 9.01
C VAL A 542 15.95 -12.67 10.04
N GLY A 543 14.80 -12.09 9.87
CA GLY A 543 14.28 -11.03 10.70
C GLY A 543 12.99 -10.50 10.10
N PHE A 544 12.07 -10.29 10.97
CA PHE A 544 10.72 -9.93 10.69
C PHE A 544 10.60 -8.44 10.43
N THR A 545 10.66 -8.01 9.18
CA THR A 545 10.50 -6.61 8.82
C THR A 545 9.17 -6.33 8.16
N LEU A 546 8.83 -7.09 7.14
CA LEU A 546 7.51 -7.05 6.54
C LEU A 546 6.88 -8.44 6.56
N ARG A 547 5.59 -8.45 6.79
CA ARG A 547 4.79 -9.66 6.79
C ARG A 547 4.48 -10.04 5.37
N THR A 548 5.27 -10.94 4.82
CA THR A 548 4.91 -11.64 3.59
C THR A 548 3.62 -12.43 3.85
N SER A 549 2.96 -12.87 2.80
CA SER A 549 1.82 -13.76 2.95
C SER A 549 2.22 -15.24 2.85
N GLY A 550 3.51 -15.56 2.70
CA GLY A 550 4.02 -16.91 2.57
C GLY A 550 3.92 -17.75 3.84
N THR A 551 3.97 -19.06 3.70
CA THR A 551 3.78 -20.01 4.81
C THR A 551 4.82 -19.91 5.91
N MET A 552 6.04 -19.43 5.62
CA MET A 552 7.13 -19.25 6.59
C MET A 552 7.01 -17.97 7.42
N THR A 553 6.21 -17.00 7.02
CA THR A 553 6.15 -15.66 7.64
C THR A 553 5.87 -15.67 9.15
N VAL A 554 4.96 -16.54 9.60
CA VAL A 554 4.62 -16.62 11.03
C VAL A 554 5.59 -17.53 11.79
N PRO A 555 5.97 -18.72 11.29
CA PRO A 555 6.99 -19.54 11.91
C PRO A 555 8.31 -18.82 12.18
N GLU A 556 8.79 -17.99 11.26
CA GLU A 556 10.04 -17.22 11.41
C GLU A 556 10.05 -16.35 12.68
N CYS A 557 8.90 -15.87 13.14
CA CYS A 557 8.81 -15.08 14.37
C CYS A 557 9.14 -15.87 15.64
N TYR A 558 9.12 -17.20 15.58
CA TYR A 558 9.45 -18.11 16.67
C TYR A 558 10.91 -18.62 16.63
N PHE A 559 11.71 -18.10 15.70
CA PHE A 559 13.14 -18.39 15.62
C PHE A 559 13.80 -18.16 16.98
N ASP A 560 14.45 -19.20 17.52
CA ASP A 560 15.18 -19.13 18.79
C ASP A 560 16.68 -18.92 18.54
N GLN A 561 17.14 -17.71 18.76
CA GLN A 561 18.54 -17.35 18.56
C GLN A 561 19.53 -18.16 19.43
N SER A 562 19.07 -18.82 20.49
CA SER A 562 19.89 -19.67 21.37
C SER A 562 19.95 -21.12 20.91
N ASN A 563 19.06 -21.53 19.97
CA ASN A 563 18.98 -22.87 19.46
C ASN A 563 19.85 -23.04 18.18
N PRO A 564 20.97 -23.78 18.21
CA PRO A 564 21.81 -23.99 17.03
C PRO A 564 21.11 -24.75 15.90
N GLY A 565 20.06 -25.50 16.19
CA GLY A 565 19.22 -26.19 15.23
C GLY A 565 18.51 -25.22 14.28
N ASP A 566 18.05 -24.09 14.81
CA ASP A 566 17.38 -23.06 14.01
C ASP A 566 18.33 -22.46 12.96
N TYR A 567 19.57 -22.17 13.32
CA TYR A 567 20.55 -21.69 12.35
C TYR A 567 20.78 -22.67 11.22
N THR A 568 20.72 -23.98 11.52
CA THR A 568 20.82 -25.03 10.50
C THR A 568 19.58 -25.08 9.63
N ALA A 569 18.39 -25.12 10.23
CA ALA A 569 17.11 -25.19 9.51
C ALA A 569 16.89 -23.98 8.59
N PHE A 570 17.27 -22.80 9.06
CA PHE A 570 17.17 -21.55 8.28
C PHE A 570 18.37 -21.30 7.34
N GLY A 571 19.38 -22.20 7.30
CA GLY A 571 20.53 -22.07 6.42
C GLY A 571 21.43 -20.86 6.75
N ILE A 572 21.44 -20.40 8.01
CA ILE A 572 22.20 -19.23 8.43
C ILE A 572 23.68 -19.58 8.58
N ARG A 573 24.51 -18.93 7.79
CA ARG A 573 25.97 -19.13 7.79
C ARG A 573 26.71 -18.02 8.53
N TRP A 574 26.16 -16.82 8.56
CA TRP A 574 26.80 -15.64 9.11
C TRP A 574 25.99 -14.99 10.21
N LEU A 575 26.67 -14.48 11.22
CA LEU A 575 26.05 -13.63 12.26
C LEU A 575 26.75 -12.27 12.21
N LEU A 576 25.96 -11.22 12.06
CA LEU A 576 26.44 -9.85 12.14
C LEU A 576 25.94 -9.25 13.46
N LEU A 577 26.83 -9.07 14.41
CA LEU A 577 26.52 -8.72 15.80
C LEU A 577 27.14 -7.37 16.18
N PRO A 578 26.61 -6.70 17.23
CA PRO A 578 27.37 -5.64 17.91
C PRO A 578 28.77 -6.16 18.33
N SER A 579 29.81 -5.36 18.10
CA SER A 579 31.20 -5.76 18.36
C SER A 579 31.49 -6.12 19.84
N THR A 580 30.64 -5.68 20.74
CA THR A 580 30.68 -5.95 22.20
C THR A 580 29.91 -7.22 22.59
N MET A 581 29.13 -7.81 21.66
CA MET A 581 28.26 -8.96 21.94
C MET A 581 28.99 -10.26 21.59
N ARG A 582 28.82 -11.27 22.43
CA ARG A 582 29.19 -12.66 22.11
C ARG A 582 28.08 -13.33 21.28
N PRO A 583 28.43 -14.20 20.33
CA PRO A 583 27.40 -14.92 19.56
C PRO A 583 26.55 -15.80 20.48
N PRO A 584 25.22 -15.84 20.23
CA PRO A 584 24.31 -16.65 21.06
C PRO A 584 24.49 -18.17 20.84
N VAL A 585 25.13 -18.56 19.74
CA VAL A 585 25.52 -19.94 19.43
C VAL A 585 27.01 -20.01 19.13
N ARG A 586 27.55 -21.24 19.08
CA ARG A 586 28.97 -21.44 18.70
C ARG A 586 29.24 -20.83 17.33
N ALA A 587 30.19 -19.91 17.25
CA ALA A 587 30.60 -19.26 16.02
C ALA A 587 32.05 -18.77 16.10
N THR A 588 32.71 -18.59 14.97
CA THR A 588 34.10 -18.13 14.85
C THR A 588 34.11 -16.68 14.37
N LEU A 589 34.84 -15.81 15.08
CA LEU A 589 35.01 -14.43 14.67
C LEU A 589 35.80 -14.35 13.37
N VAL A 590 35.26 -13.58 12.41
CA VAL A 590 35.89 -13.36 11.10
C VAL A 590 36.53 -11.98 11.01
N ALA A 591 35.79 -10.94 11.40
CA ALA A 591 36.27 -9.55 11.35
C ALA A 591 35.46 -8.65 12.27
N ARG A 592 36.05 -7.50 12.64
CA ARG A 592 35.39 -6.41 13.38
C ARG A 592 35.64 -5.08 12.67
N HIS A 593 34.57 -4.37 12.33
CA HIS A 593 34.67 -3.03 11.74
C HIS A 593 33.85 -2.02 12.56
N GLY A 594 34.50 -1.34 13.49
CA GLY A 594 33.86 -0.42 14.40
C GLY A 594 32.92 -1.14 15.37
N LYS A 595 31.63 -0.76 15.35
CA LYS A 595 30.61 -1.37 16.21
C LYS A 595 30.02 -2.69 15.64
N PHE A 596 30.49 -3.17 14.50
CA PHE A 596 30.01 -4.36 13.82
C PHE A 596 31.04 -5.48 13.88
N ALA A 597 30.58 -6.72 14.12
CA ALA A 597 31.42 -7.92 14.10
C ALA A 597 30.75 -9.01 13.29
N LEU A 598 31.47 -9.57 12.33
CA LEU A 598 31.05 -10.70 11.51
C LEU A 598 31.58 -12.01 12.12
N TRP A 599 30.67 -12.94 12.33
CA TRP A 599 30.99 -14.27 12.84
C TRP A 599 30.51 -15.33 11.85
N ARG A 600 31.20 -16.44 11.79
CA ARG A 600 30.84 -17.61 10.98
C ARG A 600 30.25 -18.70 11.88
N SER A 601 29.02 -19.13 11.59
CA SER A 601 28.42 -20.30 12.23
C SER A 601 29.02 -21.60 11.67
N PRO A 602 28.88 -22.73 12.38
CA PRO A 602 29.34 -24.04 11.86
C PRO A 602 28.45 -24.58 10.73
N ASN A 603 27.36 -23.92 10.37
CA ASN A 603 26.50 -24.35 9.28
C ASN A 603 27.14 -24.04 7.90
N TYR A 604 27.08 -25.01 6.99
CA TYR A 604 27.81 -24.96 5.73
C TYR A 604 26.91 -24.83 4.49
N GLY A 605 25.58 -24.79 4.63
CA GLY A 605 24.76 -24.76 3.43
C GLY A 605 23.27 -24.64 3.67
N ILE A 606 22.55 -24.79 2.58
CA ILE A 606 21.07 -24.74 2.53
C ILE A 606 20.46 -26.14 2.36
N PHE A 607 21.25 -27.17 2.15
CA PHE A 607 20.79 -28.56 2.08
C PHE A 607 21.20 -29.34 3.32
N HIS A 608 20.28 -30.14 3.84
CA HIS A 608 20.51 -31.01 4.98
C HIS A 608 19.86 -32.37 4.78
N VAL A 609 20.52 -33.43 5.25
CA VAL A 609 19.89 -34.76 5.34
C VAL A 609 19.29 -34.89 6.74
N VAL A 610 18.00 -35.16 6.80
CA VAL A 610 17.24 -35.21 8.05
C VAL A 610 16.36 -36.46 8.11
N GLN A 611 15.98 -36.86 9.31
CA GLN A 611 14.93 -37.86 9.55
C GLN A 611 13.60 -37.14 9.82
N THR A 612 12.49 -37.82 9.60
CA THR A 612 11.20 -37.27 9.94
C THR A 612 10.46 -38.17 10.93
N SER A 613 9.85 -37.56 11.95
CA SER A 613 9.06 -38.27 12.95
C SER A 613 7.85 -37.42 13.36
N GLY A 614 6.68 -38.05 13.31
CA GLY A 614 5.41 -37.37 13.61
C GLY A 614 4.92 -36.44 12.50
N VAL A 615 3.68 -35.99 12.65
CA VAL A 615 2.99 -35.08 11.72
C VAL A 615 2.34 -33.97 12.52
N ILE A 616 2.51 -32.72 12.09
CA ILE A 616 1.84 -31.55 12.63
C ILE A 616 0.76 -31.11 11.64
N ASN A 617 -0.49 -31.07 12.09
CA ASN A 617 -1.57 -30.47 11.31
C ASN A 617 -1.52 -28.93 11.42
N ALA A 618 -1.53 -28.22 10.31
CA ALA A 618 -1.44 -26.77 10.26
C ALA A 618 -2.40 -26.16 9.23
N THR A 619 -2.73 -24.90 9.47
CA THR A 619 -3.44 -24.03 8.53
C THR A 619 -2.68 -22.72 8.40
N GLY A 620 -3.05 -21.85 7.44
CA GLY A 620 -2.44 -20.52 7.31
C GLY A 620 -2.48 -19.67 8.59
N SER A 621 -3.43 -19.93 9.51
CA SER A 621 -3.53 -19.20 10.78
C SER A 621 -2.83 -19.90 11.96
N THR A 622 -2.56 -21.21 11.89
CA THR A 622 -2.02 -21.99 13.02
C THR A 622 -0.60 -22.46 12.82
N ILE A 623 -0.04 -22.39 11.61
CA ILE A 623 1.28 -22.95 11.28
C ILE A 623 2.39 -22.43 12.22
N GLY A 624 2.39 -21.12 12.53
CA GLY A 624 3.40 -20.55 13.42
C GLY A 624 3.34 -21.10 14.83
N ILE A 625 2.16 -21.10 15.45
CA ILE A 625 2.02 -21.60 16.82
C ILE A 625 2.23 -23.11 16.90
N ASN A 626 1.72 -23.87 15.93
CA ASN A 626 1.82 -25.33 15.95
C ASN A 626 3.26 -25.83 15.73
N THR A 627 4.10 -25.04 15.03
CA THR A 627 5.53 -25.38 14.81
C THR A 627 6.48 -24.74 15.82
N SER A 628 5.98 -23.83 16.69
CA SER A 628 6.82 -23.09 17.63
C SER A 628 7.54 -23.95 18.65
N ALA A 629 6.90 -25.04 19.10
CA ALA A 629 7.51 -25.99 20.04
C ALA A 629 8.70 -26.75 19.39
N PHE A 630 8.60 -27.06 18.11
CA PHE A 630 9.69 -27.70 17.36
C PHE A 630 10.92 -26.78 17.27
N LEU A 631 10.74 -25.48 16.97
CA LEU A 631 11.83 -24.50 16.90
C LEU A 631 12.54 -24.32 18.24
N ARG A 632 11.85 -24.46 19.36
CA ARG A 632 12.42 -24.38 20.72
C ARG A 632 12.89 -25.71 21.26
N GLY A 633 12.67 -26.80 20.53
CA GLY A 633 12.94 -28.16 20.96
C GLY A 633 14.35 -28.66 20.66
N ASN A 634 14.66 -29.87 21.13
CA ASN A 634 15.92 -30.53 20.83
C ASN A 634 15.88 -31.37 19.54
N ASP A 635 14.71 -31.65 18.99
CA ASP A 635 14.58 -32.53 17.84
C ASP A 635 15.14 -31.84 16.57
N ILE A 636 15.02 -30.53 16.46
CA ILE A 636 15.65 -29.73 15.39
C ILE A 636 17.19 -29.85 15.46
N ILE A 637 17.77 -29.90 16.66
CA ILE A 637 19.22 -30.10 16.84
C ILE A 637 19.63 -31.52 16.42
N LYS A 638 18.82 -32.53 16.73
CA LYS A 638 19.00 -33.92 16.33
C LYS A 638 18.73 -34.16 14.84
N ARG A 639 18.24 -33.17 14.13
CA ARG A 639 17.80 -33.24 12.71
C ARG A 639 16.64 -34.23 12.50
N VAL A 640 15.70 -34.27 13.45
CA VAL A 640 14.44 -35.03 13.35
C VAL A 640 13.31 -34.04 13.24
N TYR A 641 12.69 -33.99 12.08
CA TYR A 641 11.68 -32.96 11.71
C TYR A 641 10.28 -33.56 11.65
N PRO A 642 9.26 -32.93 12.24
CA PRO A 642 7.89 -33.32 11.95
C PRO A 642 7.55 -32.95 10.49
N LEU A 643 6.76 -33.80 9.84
CA LEU A 643 6.11 -33.46 8.58
C LEU A 643 4.89 -32.57 8.85
N LEU A 644 4.51 -31.77 7.87
CA LEU A 644 3.30 -30.91 7.94
C LEU A 644 2.19 -31.49 7.04
N SER A 645 0.99 -31.63 7.61
CA SER A 645 -0.27 -31.77 6.86
C SER A 645 -0.94 -30.39 6.87
N PHE A 646 -1.08 -29.76 5.70
CA PHE A 646 -1.52 -28.38 5.60
C PHE A 646 -2.96 -28.30 5.06
N ASN A 647 -3.84 -27.56 5.76
CA ASN A 647 -5.24 -27.36 5.39
C ASN A 647 -6.05 -28.66 5.14
N GLY A 648 -5.68 -29.77 5.79
CA GLY A 648 -6.38 -31.06 5.63
C GLY A 648 -5.92 -31.90 4.43
N ASP A 649 -4.77 -31.55 3.84
CA ASP A 649 -4.11 -32.40 2.83
C ASP A 649 -3.81 -33.79 3.41
N PRO A 650 -3.66 -34.86 2.58
CA PRO A 650 -3.38 -36.21 3.06
C PRO A 650 -2.20 -36.25 4.05
N THR A 651 -2.34 -37.03 5.09
CA THR A 651 -1.30 -37.16 6.13
C THR A 651 -0.05 -37.81 5.53
N PRO A 652 1.09 -37.10 5.52
CA PRO A 652 2.33 -37.65 4.99
C PRO A 652 2.89 -38.74 5.93
N THR A 653 3.72 -39.65 5.40
CA THR A 653 4.31 -40.77 6.16
C THR A 653 5.74 -40.42 6.54
N PRO A 654 6.05 -40.27 7.84
CA PRO A 654 7.40 -40.05 8.34
C PRO A 654 8.39 -41.20 8.01
N THR A 655 9.69 -40.90 8.07
CA THR A 655 10.75 -41.91 7.88
C THR A 655 10.99 -42.80 9.11
N LEU A 656 10.61 -42.28 10.30
CA LEU A 656 10.68 -42.97 11.57
C LEU A 656 9.27 -43.16 12.14
N ALA A 657 9.01 -44.32 12.73
CA ALA A 657 7.79 -44.54 13.52
C ALA A 657 7.81 -43.69 14.80
N PRO A 658 6.65 -43.35 15.37
CA PRO A 658 6.61 -42.64 16.66
C PRO A 658 7.35 -43.43 17.77
N GLY A 659 8.34 -42.75 18.40
CA GLY A 659 9.15 -43.36 19.43
C GLY A 659 10.30 -44.27 18.95
N GLU A 660 10.47 -44.43 17.66
CA GLU A 660 11.60 -45.12 17.07
C GLU A 660 12.91 -44.37 17.33
N ALA A 661 13.95 -45.11 17.82
CA ALA A 661 15.25 -44.51 18.03
C ALA A 661 15.93 -44.17 16.71
N LEU A 662 16.70 -43.10 16.72
CA LEU A 662 17.52 -42.73 15.55
C LEU A 662 18.47 -43.90 15.25
N PRO A 663 18.51 -44.39 13.97
CA PRO A 663 19.47 -45.40 13.56
C PRO A 663 20.90 -44.92 13.81
N VAL A 664 21.77 -45.84 14.17
CA VAL A 664 23.22 -45.56 14.22
C VAL A 664 23.69 -45.16 12.84
N ASN A 665 24.34 -44.00 12.70
CA ASN A 665 24.66 -43.36 11.42
C ASN A 665 23.40 -42.91 10.63
N ALA A 666 22.34 -42.54 11.34
CA ALA A 666 21.12 -42.03 10.75
C ALA A 666 21.38 -40.91 9.72
N GLY A 667 20.61 -40.94 8.65
CA GLY A 667 20.62 -39.91 7.66
C GLY A 667 21.69 -40.10 6.60
N GLY A 668 22.65 -39.25 6.55
CA GLY A 668 23.67 -39.14 5.51
C GLY A 668 24.32 -37.76 5.53
N TYR A 669 24.95 -37.37 4.44
CA TYR A 669 25.58 -36.04 4.35
C TYR A 669 25.51 -35.49 2.93
N VAL A 670 25.62 -34.16 2.83
CA VAL A 670 25.69 -33.43 1.57
C VAL A 670 27.15 -33.42 1.08
N ARG A 671 27.40 -33.99 -0.10
CA ARG A 671 28.73 -33.98 -0.73
C ARG A 671 29.04 -32.63 -1.38
N SER A 672 28.08 -32.11 -2.15
CA SER A 672 28.17 -30.82 -2.81
C SER A 672 26.78 -30.20 -2.94
N GLN A 673 26.73 -28.88 -3.03
CA GLN A 673 25.49 -28.14 -3.23
C GLN A 673 25.71 -26.92 -4.08
N ARG A 674 24.67 -26.52 -4.82
CA ARG A 674 24.62 -25.28 -5.59
C ARG A 674 23.38 -24.49 -5.17
N ASN A 675 23.57 -23.22 -4.88
CA ASN A 675 22.51 -22.31 -4.52
C ASN A 675 22.27 -21.31 -5.65
N HIS A 676 21.19 -21.45 -6.38
CA HIS A 676 20.68 -20.54 -7.38
C HIS A 676 19.25 -20.11 -7.08
N LEU A 677 18.91 -19.97 -5.79
CA LEU A 677 17.54 -19.61 -5.36
C LEU A 677 17.05 -18.28 -5.94
N VAL A 678 17.96 -17.38 -6.34
CA VAL A 678 17.57 -16.18 -7.11
C VAL A 678 16.85 -16.54 -8.41
N ASN A 679 17.19 -17.67 -9.01
CA ASN A 679 16.53 -18.21 -10.21
C ASN A 679 15.50 -19.28 -9.88
N GLY A 680 15.17 -19.48 -8.59
CA GLY A 680 14.26 -20.54 -8.16
C GLY A 680 14.83 -21.94 -8.22
N GLU A 681 16.16 -22.13 -8.34
CA GLU A 681 16.80 -23.43 -8.47
C GLU A 681 17.80 -23.68 -7.35
N ALA A 682 17.84 -24.91 -6.85
CA ALA A 682 18.89 -25.36 -5.95
C ALA A 682 19.15 -26.86 -6.17
N SER A 683 20.42 -27.29 -6.11
CA SER A 683 20.76 -28.70 -6.29
C SER A 683 21.81 -29.18 -5.31
N ALA A 684 21.77 -30.47 -5.01
CA ALA A 684 22.77 -31.10 -4.16
C ALA A 684 23.05 -32.55 -4.57
N THR A 685 24.30 -32.96 -4.39
CA THR A 685 24.67 -34.39 -4.39
C THR A 685 24.77 -34.86 -2.95
N VAL A 686 23.99 -35.88 -2.59
CA VAL A 686 23.89 -36.40 -1.22
C VAL A 686 24.28 -37.86 -1.14
N THR A 687 24.80 -38.27 0.00
CA THR A 687 24.95 -39.71 0.36
C THR A 687 23.93 -40.00 1.43
N ILE A 688 23.05 -40.97 1.20
CA ILE A 688 21.99 -41.39 2.10
C ILE A 688 22.33 -42.79 2.61
N ASN A 689 22.38 -42.96 3.93
CA ASN A 689 22.68 -44.24 4.59
C ASN A 689 21.40 -45.05 4.83
N HIS A 690 20.34 -44.37 5.26
CA HIS A 690 19.00 -44.93 5.48
C HIS A 690 17.98 -44.01 4.85
N THR A 691 16.81 -44.50 4.47
CA THR A 691 15.75 -43.67 3.92
C THR A 691 15.60 -42.40 4.76
N SER A 692 15.79 -41.25 4.14
CA SER A 692 15.87 -39.93 4.77
C SER A 692 15.16 -38.89 3.93
N VAL A 693 15.00 -37.70 4.46
CA VAL A 693 14.54 -36.55 3.70
C VAL A 693 15.72 -35.61 3.41
N VAL A 694 15.89 -35.26 2.15
CA VAL A 694 16.78 -34.17 1.75
C VAL A 694 16.00 -32.88 1.87
N LEU A 695 16.36 -32.08 2.88
CA LEU A 695 15.76 -30.80 3.21
C LEU A 695 16.48 -29.67 2.48
N LEU A 696 15.72 -28.78 1.86
CA LEU A 696 16.19 -27.47 1.37
C LEU A 696 15.71 -26.39 2.36
N SER A 697 16.62 -25.54 2.85
CA SER A 697 16.31 -24.37 3.66
C SER A 697 15.66 -23.26 2.83
N ALA A 698 14.50 -23.55 2.27
CA ALA A 698 13.62 -22.61 1.57
C ALA A 698 12.19 -22.82 2.05
N ALA A 699 11.41 -21.75 2.07
CA ALA A 699 9.99 -21.84 2.43
C ALA A 699 9.26 -22.73 1.43
N PHE A 700 8.32 -23.53 1.95
CA PHE A 700 7.43 -24.28 1.08
C PHE A 700 6.42 -23.34 0.42
N GLU A 701 6.29 -23.49 -0.90
CA GLU A 701 5.25 -22.87 -1.74
C GLU A 701 4.84 -23.87 -2.85
N PRO A 702 3.62 -23.82 -3.35
CA PRO A 702 3.09 -24.88 -4.23
C PRO A 702 3.76 -24.99 -5.58
N GLY A 703 4.58 -24.03 -5.98
CA GLY A 703 5.34 -24.03 -7.25
C GLY A 703 6.61 -24.88 -7.24
N TRP A 704 7.02 -25.44 -6.10
CA TRP A 704 8.22 -26.28 -6.03
C TRP A 704 8.03 -27.61 -6.75
N HIS A 705 9.05 -28.00 -7.53
CA HIS A 705 9.20 -29.31 -8.15
C HIS A 705 10.54 -29.87 -7.75
N VAL A 706 10.63 -31.19 -7.64
CA VAL A 706 11.87 -31.87 -7.28
C VAL A 706 12.13 -33.08 -8.17
N THR A 707 13.38 -33.26 -8.53
CA THR A 707 13.85 -34.49 -9.20
C THR A 707 14.96 -35.13 -8.38
N VAL A 708 14.96 -36.47 -8.34
CA VAL A 708 16.02 -37.29 -7.78
C VAL A 708 16.60 -38.14 -8.92
N ASP A 709 17.87 -37.98 -9.21
CA ASP A 709 18.57 -38.60 -10.34
C ASP A 709 17.84 -38.40 -11.69
N GLY A 710 17.25 -37.21 -11.86
CA GLY A 710 16.51 -36.81 -13.06
C GLY A 710 15.07 -37.32 -13.12
N GLN A 711 14.60 -38.11 -12.14
CA GLN A 711 13.22 -38.59 -12.06
C GLN A 711 12.39 -37.69 -11.13
N PRO A 712 11.16 -37.30 -11.53
CA PRO A 712 10.25 -36.55 -10.67
C PRO A 712 9.96 -37.29 -9.36
N ALA A 713 9.97 -36.55 -8.24
CA ALA A 713 9.67 -37.07 -6.92
C ALA A 713 8.64 -36.16 -6.19
N SER A 714 7.98 -36.74 -5.16
CA SER A 714 7.01 -36.00 -4.37
C SER A 714 7.70 -35.09 -3.36
N ILE A 715 7.19 -33.88 -3.24
CA ILE A 715 7.64 -32.92 -2.24
C ILE A 715 7.03 -33.25 -0.87
N GLU A 716 7.87 -33.19 0.16
CA GLU A 716 7.48 -33.23 1.57
C GLU A 716 7.55 -31.82 2.17
N ILE A 717 6.56 -31.50 3.02
CA ILE A 717 6.58 -30.24 3.79
C ILE A 717 7.06 -30.57 5.21
N LEU A 718 8.15 -29.92 5.64
CA LEU A 718 8.72 -30.13 6.97
C LEU A 718 8.51 -28.91 7.85
N ALA A 719 8.33 -29.13 9.16
CA ALA A 719 8.31 -28.00 10.09
C ALA A 719 9.61 -27.18 10.03
N PRO A 720 9.56 -25.83 10.16
CA PRO A 720 8.38 -25.02 10.42
C PRO A 720 7.54 -24.65 9.16
N SER A 721 8.05 -24.82 7.96
CA SER A 721 7.45 -24.74 6.62
C SER A 721 8.55 -24.85 5.56
N LEU A 722 9.36 -25.87 5.65
CA LEU A 722 10.48 -26.10 4.73
C LEU A 722 10.12 -27.14 3.68
N VAL A 723 10.81 -27.07 2.54
CA VAL A 723 10.62 -28.02 1.44
C VAL A 723 11.65 -29.14 1.50
N GLY A 724 11.21 -30.37 1.24
CA GLY A 724 12.10 -31.55 1.20
C GLY A 724 11.63 -32.63 0.25
N VAL A 725 12.45 -33.68 0.11
CA VAL A 725 12.15 -34.88 -0.68
C VAL A 725 12.65 -36.12 0.00
N LYS A 726 11.81 -37.16 0.04
CA LYS A 726 12.17 -38.47 0.60
C LYS A 726 13.06 -39.24 -0.38
N VAL A 727 14.22 -39.72 0.10
CA VAL A 727 15.24 -40.38 -0.73
C VAL A 727 15.69 -41.66 -0.04
N GLY A 728 15.82 -42.74 -0.78
CA GLY A 728 16.35 -44.03 -0.32
C GLY A 728 17.86 -44.03 -0.13
N PRO A 729 18.43 -45.16 0.40
CA PRO A 729 19.88 -45.30 0.55
C PRO A 729 20.60 -45.23 -0.81
N GLY A 730 21.76 -44.56 -0.84
CA GLY A 730 22.56 -44.41 -2.04
C GLY A 730 23.25 -43.07 -2.16
N VAL A 731 23.80 -42.81 -3.34
CA VAL A 731 24.33 -41.49 -3.74
C VAL A 731 23.39 -40.94 -4.78
N HIS A 732 22.78 -39.79 -4.48
CA HIS A 732 21.75 -39.22 -5.29
C HIS A 732 22.05 -37.77 -5.66
N HIS A 733 21.61 -37.35 -6.86
CA HIS A 733 21.57 -35.97 -7.28
C HIS A 733 20.16 -35.44 -7.19
N VAL A 734 19.95 -34.45 -6.31
CA VAL A 734 18.63 -33.86 -6.04
C VAL A 734 18.60 -32.43 -6.59
N VAL A 735 17.56 -32.10 -7.38
CA VAL A 735 17.34 -30.76 -7.92
C VAL A 735 15.96 -30.29 -7.52
N PHE A 736 15.89 -29.16 -6.83
CA PHE A 736 14.66 -28.41 -6.56
C PHE A 736 14.56 -27.26 -7.55
N GLU A 737 13.42 -27.13 -8.18
CA GLU A 737 13.10 -26.07 -9.14
C GLU A 737 11.73 -25.47 -8.77
N TRP A 738 11.70 -24.18 -8.54
CA TRP A 738 10.44 -23.47 -8.36
C TRP A 738 9.94 -22.97 -9.72
N ARG A 739 8.72 -23.32 -10.07
CA ARG A 739 8.03 -22.88 -11.27
C ARG A 739 6.89 -21.98 -10.90
N GLY A 740 6.87 -20.80 -11.48
CA GLY A 740 5.87 -19.78 -11.25
C GLY A 740 4.47 -20.19 -11.70
N PHE A 741 3.56 -19.24 -11.63
CA PHE A 741 2.20 -19.47 -12.09
C PHE A 741 2.17 -19.70 -13.61
N PRO A 742 1.57 -20.79 -14.10
CA PRO A 742 1.60 -21.10 -15.52
C PRO A 742 0.80 -20.09 -16.34
N ARG A 743 1.28 -19.80 -17.54
CA ARG A 743 0.54 -19.03 -18.56
C ARG A 743 0.31 -17.55 -18.24
N TYR A 744 1.27 -16.87 -17.61
CA TYR A 744 1.25 -15.39 -17.50
C TYR A 744 1.14 -14.71 -18.88
N ASP A 745 1.69 -15.32 -19.93
CA ASP A 745 1.55 -14.88 -21.33
C ASP A 745 0.09 -14.67 -21.74
N VAL A 746 -0.77 -15.63 -21.39
CA VAL A 746 -2.22 -15.55 -21.64
C VAL A 746 -2.86 -14.43 -20.80
N LEU A 747 -2.50 -14.32 -19.51
CA LEU A 747 -3.07 -13.29 -18.63
C LEU A 747 -2.71 -11.88 -19.08
N TYR A 748 -1.46 -11.65 -19.51
CA TYR A 748 -1.04 -10.38 -20.09
C TYR A 748 -1.75 -10.09 -21.41
N THR A 749 -1.91 -11.10 -22.28
CA THR A 749 -2.62 -10.95 -23.55
C THR A 749 -4.08 -10.56 -23.32
N ILE A 750 -4.78 -11.19 -22.39
CA ILE A 750 -6.15 -10.84 -22.01
C ILE A 750 -6.23 -9.39 -21.51
N SER A 751 -5.30 -8.99 -20.62
CA SER A 751 -5.26 -7.63 -20.09
C SER A 751 -5.03 -6.58 -21.19
N LEU A 752 -4.05 -6.81 -22.06
CA LEU A 752 -3.75 -5.92 -23.18
C LEU A 752 -4.92 -5.84 -24.17
N ALA A 753 -5.53 -6.98 -24.52
CA ALA A 753 -6.70 -7.01 -25.39
C ALA A 753 -7.89 -6.23 -24.80
N MET A 754 -8.11 -6.36 -23.48
CA MET A 754 -9.16 -5.60 -22.78
C MET A 754 -8.91 -4.08 -22.88
N PHE A 755 -7.68 -3.61 -22.62
CA PHE A 755 -7.35 -2.19 -22.75
C PHE A 755 -7.40 -1.70 -24.19
N ALA A 756 -6.91 -2.48 -25.15
CA ALA A 756 -6.98 -2.16 -26.58
C ALA A 756 -8.42 -2.04 -27.06
N GLY A 757 -9.29 -3.01 -26.71
CA GLY A 757 -10.71 -2.99 -27.03
C GLY A 757 -11.43 -1.77 -26.43
N ALA A 758 -11.20 -1.50 -25.13
CA ALA A 758 -11.76 -0.31 -24.47
C ALA A 758 -11.26 1.00 -25.08
N GLY A 759 -9.99 1.08 -25.45
CA GLY A 759 -9.37 2.22 -26.13
C GLY A 759 -9.97 2.44 -27.52
N TYR A 760 -10.16 1.37 -28.30
CA TYR A 760 -10.81 1.44 -29.61
C TYR A 760 -12.25 1.96 -29.52
N VAL A 761 -13.04 1.45 -28.57
CA VAL A 761 -14.41 1.92 -28.34
C VAL A 761 -14.39 3.42 -27.98
N ALA A 762 -13.51 3.85 -27.07
CA ALA A 762 -13.39 5.25 -26.69
C ALA A 762 -13.01 6.17 -27.87
N TRP A 763 -12.08 5.71 -28.71
CA TRP A 763 -11.67 6.42 -29.91
C TRP A 763 -12.80 6.53 -30.94
N ARG A 764 -13.51 5.41 -31.22
CA ARG A 764 -14.66 5.36 -32.14
C ARG A 764 -15.78 6.31 -31.69
N ASP A 765 -16.08 6.31 -30.37
CA ASP A 765 -17.11 7.18 -29.82
C ASP A 765 -16.71 8.67 -29.89
N ARG A 766 -15.41 8.97 -29.76
CA ARG A 766 -14.90 10.34 -29.97
C ARG A 766 -15.02 10.78 -31.41
N ARG A 767 -14.67 9.93 -32.37
CA ARG A 767 -14.82 10.25 -33.82
C ARG A 767 -16.27 10.53 -34.19
N ARG A 768 -17.22 9.67 -33.80
CA ARG A 768 -18.65 9.87 -34.07
C ARG A 768 -19.20 11.19 -33.54
N ARG A 769 -18.65 11.72 -32.44
CA ARG A 769 -19.04 13.01 -31.88
C ARG A 769 -18.41 14.21 -32.62
N LEU A 770 -17.30 14.03 -33.29
CA LEU A 770 -16.66 15.08 -34.09
C LEU A 770 -17.27 15.17 -35.49
N THR A 771 -17.93 14.11 -35.95
CA THR A 771 -18.61 14.05 -37.28
C THR A 771 -20.13 14.30 -37.19
N ALA A 772 -20.72 14.28 -35.99
CA ALA A 772 -22.08 14.70 -35.68
C ALA A 772 -22.12 16.14 -35.10
#